data_6337342224ce72247e0ebd5a173e82c3
#
_entry.id   6337342224ce72247e0ebd5a173e82c3
#
_cell.length_a   1.000
_cell.length_b   1.000
_cell.length_c   1.000
_cell.angle_alpha   90.00
_cell.angle_beta   90.00
_cell.angle_gamma   90.00
#
_symmetry.space_group_name_H-M   'P 1'
#
loop_
_entity.id
_entity.type
_entity.pdbx_description
1 polymer ?
#
loop_
_entity_poly.entity_id
_entity_poly.type
_entity_poly.pdbx_seq_one_letter_code
_entity_poly.pdbx_strand_id
1 'polypeptide(L)'
;MKIYQIIIPVLASTMLLSSCDDQIMEWGRPAGENAVTTADIPLAIREVLANYEPVKSYASQYTPNMLVGLGLSADMYNESASSGTVYKTLADENFQMFTPGNALKMDAIVGNSGAQNFSTVDKMLDNMPKDVRLYGHNFIWYQQQSQTYLKSLIAPTMVIKTEGDIASVLKNGYFDSDISGWSGWGNGSTREWMAEKDGQTGVVHLTNPKDANKWDAQFCQDLDPNLKSGTTYTLRFKAKCSVGNGIIQNCVQNSKTYSGQAYHDFNVGKDWQTFEYEITPNNDDMNRLCFNFGSVAAEYWIDEIQFGVKKEDPMENVLTGDNSDFEGGTKGSWGSWGGSSSSEVKKGAGRDGSYGLVLVNPNDGDFWNTQCAIDFDTPLDETKTYMIQFYAKSNTAAGALQFQYQNSSTYGSQGAYSVFQVGKEWVLCEKTFKPAYDDVNRILINFGKVAGEYQIDNSKFGVAKNQGESAAKQFILVRRADRRTRGGTTITYTIKSPEEKRTALLGAMEGWIKGVADHLAEKNVVPYGYDVINEPITDGSNKVRGVDDGAFGGSTTDDDGNTTYDKAPEESTTEGLNLNWGNNRFYWGYYVKDYAVKAFQYARKYLPAETKLFVNDYNLEVSPGKLAALVNFVKGIDDANGSPIVDGIGTQVHFDLKAATDDVATNDSIIRVLKEHVDQMFKTMASTGKLVRVTELDVALGTSSPSAAQYKCQSDCYKMIFESYKENIPEAQQSGITIWGLSDNADEHEYWLKGDVPNIFDANYLRKWAYKGVCDGIAGEDLGLKYGGDDYRAYYEKQNVSSTVSQ
;
A
#
# COMPACT_ATOMS: atom_id res chain seq x y z
N MET A 1 -32.78 15.03 -54.32
CA MET A 1 -33.23 13.79 -53.68
C MET A 1 -32.07 12.82 -53.62
N LYS A 2 -31.25 12.84 -52.57
CA LYS A 2 -30.20 11.88 -52.29
C LYS A 2 -30.24 11.56 -50.81
N ILE A 3 -30.53 10.34 -50.52
CA ILE A 3 -30.56 9.73 -49.17
C ILE A 3 -29.12 9.48 -48.75
N TYR A 4 -28.69 10.08 -47.68
CA TYR A 4 -27.42 9.70 -47.03
C TYR A 4 -27.71 8.66 -45.96
N GLN A 5 -27.21 7.44 -46.20
CA GLN A 5 -27.13 6.41 -45.22
C GLN A 5 -25.97 6.75 -44.23
N ILE A 6 -26.31 6.95 -42.98
CA ILE A 6 -25.35 7.05 -41.90
C ILE A 6 -25.03 5.61 -41.47
N ILE A 7 -23.81 5.16 -41.76
CA ILE A 7 -23.22 3.92 -41.21
C ILE A 7 -22.73 4.25 -39.84
N ILE A 8 -23.35 3.69 -38.82
CA ILE A 8 -22.84 3.66 -37.45
C ILE A 8 -21.87 2.48 -37.39
N PRO A 9 -20.59 2.68 -37.06
CA PRO A 9 -19.73 1.54 -36.73
C PRO A 9 -20.13 1.00 -35.36
N VAL A 10 -20.69 -0.19 -35.34
CA VAL A 10 -20.80 -1.00 -34.12
C VAL A 10 -19.39 -1.35 -33.71
N LEU A 11 -18.88 -0.68 -32.69
CA LEU A 11 -17.72 -1.15 -31.97
C LEU A 11 -18.14 -2.41 -31.20
N ALA A 12 -17.76 -3.55 -31.72
CA ALA A 12 -17.77 -4.79 -30.96
C ALA A 12 -16.71 -4.63 -29.86
N SER A 13 -17.16 -4.25 -28.67
CA SER A 13 -16.37 -4.45 -27.46
C SER A 13 -16.27 -5.95 -27.24
N THR A 14 -15.16 -6.54 -27.61
CA THR A 14 -14.73 -7.81 -27.07
C THR A 14 -14.63 -7.66 -25.58
N MET A 15 -15.62 -8.12 -24.85
CA MET A 15 -15.47 -8.41 -23.43
C MET A 15 -14.41 -9.51 -23.35
N LEU A 16 -13.22 -9.13 -22.99
CA LEU A 16 -12.23 -10.04 -22.42
C LEU A 16 -12.90 -10.66 -21.20
N LEU A 17 -13.21 -11.91 -21.27
CA LEU A 17 -13.49 -12.75 -20.13
C LEU A 17 -12.18 -12.78 -19.31
N SER A 18 -12.01 -11.80 -18.43
CA SER A 18 -11.02 -11.92 -17.37
C SER A 18 -11.44 -13.10 -16.52
N SER A 19 -10.57 -14.09 -16.40
CA SER A 19 -10.73 -15.20 -15.50
C SER A 19 -11.02 -14.69 -14.09
N CYS A 20 -11.69 -15.47 -13.28
CA CYS A 20 -12.20 -15.15 -11.94
C CYS A 20 -11.14 -14.75 -10.89
N ASP A 21 -9.93 -14.40 -11.30
CA ASP A 21 -8.81 -14.14 -10.39
C ASP A 21 -8.83 -12.76 -9.69
N ASP A 22 -9.70 -11.82 -10.11
CA ASP A 22 -9.61 -10.43 -9.65
C ASP A 22 -10.89 -9.86 -9.01
N GLN A 23 -11.77 -10.70 -8.49
CA GLN A 23 -12.96 -10.18 -7.82
C GLN A 23 -12.62 -9.79 -6.38
N ILE A 24 -12.31 -8.53 -6.19
CA ILE A 24 -12.20 -7.90 -4.88
C ILE A 24 -13.60 -7.80 -4.30
N MET A 25 -13.87 -8.47 -3.18
CA MET A 25 -15.09 -8.23 -2.42
C MET A 25 -14.96 -6.91 -1.68
N GLU A 26 -15.40 -5.83 -2.30
CA GLU A 26 -15.55 -4.54 -1.63
C GLU A 26 -17.01 -4.40 -1.19
N TRP A 27 -17.23 -4.48 0.11
CA TRP A 27 -18.51 -4.16 0.73
C TRP A 27 -18.59 -2.64 0.90
N GLY A 28 -18.87 -1.93 -0.19
CA GLY A 28 -19.04 -0.48 -0.17
C GLY A 28 -20.50 -0.09 -0.17
N ARG A 29 -20.77 1.17 0.18
CA ARG A 29 -22.13 1.74 0.03
C ARG A 29 -22.50 1.82 -1.43
N PRO A 30 -23.67 1.32 -1.85
CA PRO A 30 -24.13 1.52 -3.22
C PRO A 30 -24.61 2.94 -3.43
N ALA A 31 -24.28 3.46 -4.59
CA ALA A 31 -24.91 4.65 -5.13
C ALA A 31 -26.17 4.24 -5.90
N GLY A 32 -27.31 4.23 -5.25
CA GLY A 32 -28.63 4.37 -5.89
C GLY A 32 -29.21 3.18 -6.66
N GLU A 33 -30.46 2.91 -6.37
CA GLU A 33 -31.54 2.45 -7.25
C GLU A 33 -31.23 1.38 -8.32
N ASN A 34 -30.97 0.12 -7.91
CA ASN A 34 -31.37 -1.04 -8.72
C ASN A 34 -31.74 -2.18 -7.77
N ALA A 35 -32.98 -2.14 -7.30
CA ALA A 35 -33.55 -3.27 -6.56
C ALA A 35 -33.57 -4.49 -7.49
N VAL A 36 -32.87 -5.56 -7.12
CA VAL A 36 -33.07 -6.87 -7.73
C VAL A 36 -34.53 -7.26 -7.44
N THR A 37 -35.32 -7.41 -8.50
CA THR A 37 -36.67 -7.92 -8.35
C THR A 37 -36.60 -9.41 -8.08
N THR A 38 -36.76 -9.80 -6.84
CA THR A 38 -36.87 -11.21 -6.46
C THR A 38 -38.22 -11.76 -6.90
N ALA A 39 -38.23 -13.00 -7.38
CA ALA A 39 -39.50 -13.71 -7.60
C ALA A 39 -40.27 -13.83 -6.30
N ASP A 40 -41.57 -13.47 -6.30
CA ASP A 40 -42.40 -13.55 -5.13
C ASP A 40 -42.47 -14.99 -4.57
N ILE A 41 -42.04 -15.16 -3.33
CA ILE A 41 -42.20 -16.43 -2.64
C ILE A 41 -43.69 -16.67 -2.42
N PRO A 42 -44.28 -17.81 -2.88
CA PRO A 42 -45.67 -18.08 -2.74
C PRO A 42 -46.14 -18.04 -1.27
N LEU A 43 -47.36 -17.53 -1.04
CA LEU A 43 -47.89 -17.30 0.32
C LEU A 43 -47.83 -18.58 1.21
N ALA A 44 -48.22 -19.75 0.66
CA ALA A 44 -48.17 -21.01 1.40
C ALA A 44 -46.75 -21.36 1.91
N ILE A 45 -45.73 -20.96 1.15
CA ILE A 45 -44.32 -21.17 1.53
C ILE A 45 -43.88 -20.16 2.58
N ARG A 46 -44.29 -18.90 2.45
CA ARG A 46 -44.02 -17.86 3.46
C ARG A 46 -44.59 -18.25 4.82
N GLU A 47 -45.80 -18.86 4.85
CA GLU A 47 -46.44 -19.35 6.08
C GLU A 47 -45.62 -20.48 6.72
N VAL A 48 -45.11 -21.44 5.93
CA VAL A 48 -44.20 -22.48 6.46
C VAL A 48 -42.90 -21.87 6.98
N LEU A 49 -42.23 -21.01 6.20
CA LEU A 49 -40.97 -20.39 6.60
C LEU A 49 -41.11 -19.50 7.84
N ALA A 50 -42.28 -18.89 8.06
CA ALA A 50 -42.54 -18.05 9.22
C ALA A 50 -42.51 -18.83 10.52
N ASN A 51 -42.76 -20.14 10.49
CA ASN A 51 -42.75 -21.01 11.68
C ASN A 51 -41.35 -21.54 12.05
N TYR A 52 -40.33 -21.29 11.22
CA TYR A 52 -38.96 -21.65 11.60
C TYR A 52 -38.45 -20.73 12.71
N GLU A 53 -37.74 -21.33 13.67
CA GLU A 53 -37.00 -20.56 14.67
C GLU A 53 -35.76 -19.90 14.05
N PRO A 54 -35.08 -18.96 14.74
CA PRO A 54 -33.77 -18.47 14.30
C PRO A 54 -32.75 -19.59 14.10
N VAL A 55 -31.88 -19.47 13.10
CA VAL A 55 -30.86 -20.48 12.75
C VAL A 55 -30.03 -20.90 13.96
N LYS A 56 -29.63 -19.95 14.83
CA LYS A 56 -28.84 -20.25 16.04
C LYS A 56 -29.56 -21.09 17.06
N SER A 57 -30.89 -21.10 17.05
CA SER A 57 -31.70 -21.94 17.94
C SER A 57 -31.53 -23.42 17.57
N TYR A 58 -31.62 -23.73 16.29
CA TYR A 58 -31.36 -25.09 15.78
C TYR A 58 -29.91 -25.49 16.00
N ALA A 59 -28.94 -24.60 15.73
CA ALA A 59 -27.52 -24.87 15.95
C ALA A 59 -27.26 -25.21 17.43
N SER A 60 -27.83 -24.45 18.36
CA SER A 60 -27.68 -24.72 19.79
C SER A 60 -28.34 -26.03 20.25
N GLN A 61 -29.43 -26.42 19.60
CA GLN A 61 -30.17 -27.65 19.95
C GLN A 61 -29.55 -28.91 19.35
N TYR A 62 -29.18 -28.87 18.07
CA TYR A 62 -28.80 -30.07 17.31
C TYR A 62 -27.30 -30.22 17.11
N THR A 63 -26.52 -29.12 17.16
CA THR A 63 -25.09 -29.09 16.89
C THR A 63 -24.36 -28.16 17.87
N PRO A 64 -24.44 -28.39 19.20
CA PRO A 64 -23.94 -27.43 20.20
C PRO A 64 -22.44 -27.13 20.14
N ASN A 65 -21.67 -28.00 19.48
CA ASN A 65 -20.21 -27.81 19.29
C ASN A 65 -19.87 -27.14 17.96
N MET A 66 -20.85 -26.95 17.09
CA MET A 66 -20.67 -26.33 15.76
C MET A 66 -21.26 -24.90 15.77
N LEU A 67 -20.42 -23.90 15.52
CA LEU A 67 -20.87 -22.51 15.42
C LEU A 67 -21.38 -22.19 14.00
N VAL A 68 -22.57 -21.62 13.93
CA VAL A 68 -23.09 -21.06 12.67
C VAL A 68 -22.84 -19.56 12.66
N GLY A 69 -22.05 -19.11 11.66
CA GLY A 69 -21.58 -17.75 11.51
C GLY A 69 -22.19 -17.03 10.32
N LEU A 70 -21.99 -15.73 10.28
CA LEU A 70 -22.35 -14.83 9.19
C LEU A 70 -21.11 -14.04 8.73
N GLY A 71 -20.82 -14.10 7.44
CA GLY A 71 -19.96 -13.15 6.75
C GLY A 71 -20.76 -11.88 6.48
N LEU A 72 -20.40 -10.76 7.12
CA LEU A 72 -21.21 -9.55 7.07
C LEU A 72 -20.43 -8.32 6.60
N SER A 73 -21.14 -7.35 6.03
CA SER A 73 -20.64 -6.00 5.83
C SER A 73 -20.67 -5.23 7.15
N ALA A 74 -19.50 -4.86 7.66
CA ALA A 74 -19.40 -4.06 8.88
C ALA A 74 -20.06 -2.68 8.71
N ASP A 75 -20.00 -2.08 7.52
CA ASP A 75 -20.63 -0.78 7.25
C ASP A 75 -22.15 -0.88 7.28
N MET A 76 -22.75 -1.87 6.60
CA MET A 76 -24.20 -2.09 6.66
C MET A 76 -24.68 -2.43 8.08
N TYR A 77 -23.91 -3.24 8.81
CA TYR A 77 -24.22 -3.56 10.19
C TYR A 77 -24.19 -2.32 11.10
N ASN A 78 -23.19 -1.46 10.91
CA ASN A 78 -23.06 -0.20 11.64
C ASN A 78 -24.18 0.79 11.33
N GLU A 79 -24.62 0.89 10.09
CA GLU A 79 -25.74 1.71 9.67
C GLU A 79 -27.06 1.18 10.27
N SER A 80 -27.26 -0.11 10.19
CA SER A 80 -28.43 -0.79 10.77
C SER A 80 -28.55 -0.55 12.26
N ALA A 81 -27.41 -0.54 12.96
CA ALA A 81 -27.38 -0.23 14.39
C ALA A 81 -27.85 1.21 14.68
N SER A 82 -27.52 2.15 13.80
CA SER A 82 -27.86 3.57 13.94
C SER A 82 -29.31 3.88 13.56
N SER A 83 -29.84 3.19 12.53
CA SER A 83 -31.17 3.43 11.94
C SER A 83 -32.25 2.48 12.46
N GLY A 84 -31.91 1.45 13.22
CA GLY A 84 -32.82 0.40 13.65
C GLY A 84 -33.33 -0.47 12.51
N THR A 85 -32.52 -0.65 11.44
CA THR A 85 -32.90 -1.43 10.24
C THR A 85 -32.95 -2.93 10.51
N VAL A 86 -33.53 -3.66 9.56
CA VAL A 86 -33.77 -5.12 9.66
C VAL A 86 -32.45 -5.90 9.61
N TYR A 87 -31.43 -5.41 8.89
CA TYR A 87 -30.16 -6.14 8.69
C TYR A 87 -29.51 -6.57 10.01
N LYS A 88 -29.29 -5.62 10.93
CA LYS A 88 -28.69 -5.92 12.24
C LYS A 88 -29.55 -6.89 13.06
N THR A 89 -30.87 -6.67 13.09
CA THR A 89 -31.78 -7.52 13.83
C THR A 89 -31.70 -8.97 13.37
N LEU A 90 -31.75 -9.21 12.07
CA LEU A 90 -31.65 -10.57 11.51
C LEU A 90 -30.28 -11.20 11.72
N ALA A 91 -29.20 -10.42 11.61
CA ALA A 91 -27.86 -10.92 11.92
C ALA A 91 -27.75 -11.36 13.38
N ASP A 92 -28.17 -10.52 14.32
CA ASP A 92 -28.08 -10.77 15.76
C ASP A 92 -29.00 -11.94 16.21
N GLU A 93 -30.17 -12.07 15.58
CA GLU A 93 -31.13 -13.13 15.91
C GLU A 93 -30.72 -14.50 15.38
N ASN A 94 -30.01 -14.56 14.24
CA ASN A 94 -29.80 -15.82 13.54
C ASN A 94 -28.41 -16.45 13.73
N PHE A 95 -27.38 -15.68 14.12
CA PHE A 95 -26.02 -16.19 14.07
C PHE A 95 -25.31 -16.10 15.43
N GLN A 96 -24.39 -17.03 15.65
CA GLN A 96 -23.56 -17.13 16.86
C GLN A 96 -22.19 -16.51 16.71
N MET A 97 -21.81 -16.15 15.47
CA MET A 97 -20.48 -15.61 15.15
C MET A 97 -20.55 -14.69 13.93
N PHE A 98 -19.78 -13.61 13.98
CA PHE A 98 -19.63 -12.70 12.86
C PHE A 98 -18.21 -12.70 12.31
N THR A 99 -18.12 -12.71 10.98
CA THR A 99 -16.89 -12.56 10.21
C THR A 99 -17.02 -11.29 9.36
N PRO A 100 -16.37 -10.16 9.71
CA PRO A 100 -16.42 -8.97 8.88
C PRO A 100 -15.67 -9.21 7.56
N GLY A 101 -16.38 -9.10 6.44
CA GLY A 101 -15.86 -9.46 5.13
C GLY A 101 -14.63 -8.64 4.70
N ASN A 102 -14.59 -7.34 5.07
CA ASN A 102 -13.47 -6.45 4.72
C ASN A 102 -12.84 -5.74 5.91
N ALA A 103 -13.58 -5.38 6.92
CA ALA A 103 -13.16 -4.43 7.94
C ALA A 103 -11.92 -4.85 8.75
N LEU A 104 -11.57 -6.15 8.76
CA LEU A 104 -10.36 -6.70 9.38
C LEU A 104 -9.26 -7.06 8.36
N LYS A 105 -9.37 -6.65 7.10
CA LYS A 105 -8.31 -6.82 6.10
C LYS A 105 -7.29 -5.69 6.18
N MET A 106 -6.09 -5.93 5.67
CA MET A 106 -4.99 -4.99 5.84
C MET A 106 -5.26 -3.63 5.19
N ASP A 107 -5.79 -3.58 3.98
CA ASP A 107 -6.03 -2.31 3.27
C ASP A 107 -7.17 -1.49 3.89
N ALA A 108 -8.10 -2.13 4.61
CA ALA A 108 -9.15 -1.43 5.34
C ALA A 108 -8.65 -0.75 6.63
N ILE A 109 -7.57 -1.27 7.21
CA ILE A 109 -7.03 -0.80 8.49
C ILE A 109 -5.74 -0.02 8.32
N VAL A 110 -4.80 -0.51 7.49
CA VAL A 110 -3.47 0.07 7.36
C VAL A 110 -3.45 1.08 6.21
N GLY A 111 -3.40 2.35 6.56
CA GLY A 111 -3.30 3.44 5.59
C GLY A 111 -1.96 3.46 4.86
N ASN A 112 -1.85 4.35 3.86
CA ASN A 112 -0.67 4.48 2.99
C ASN A 112 0.62 4.83 3.75
N SER A 113 0.51 5.41 4.94
CA SER A 113 1.65 5.72 5.83
C SER A 113 2.06 4.55 6.74
N GLY A 114 1.25 3.49 6.80
CA GLY A 114 1.39 2.41 7.76
C GLY A 114 0.64 2.63 9.09
N ALA A 115 -0.04 3.76 9.23
CA ALA A 115 -0.91 4.02 10.39
C ALA A 115 -2.14 3.12 10.34
N GLN A 116 -2.57 2.62 11.50
CA GLN A 116 -3.72 1.73 11.61
C GLN A 116 -4.95 2.50 12.11
N ASN A 117 -6.11 2.25 11.47
CA ASN A 117 -7.40 2.87 11.81
C ASN A 117 -8.46 1.77 11.99
N PHE A 118 -8.99 1.65 13.18
CA PHE A 118 -9.97 0.62 13.56
C PHE A 118 -11.40 1.16 13.68
N SER A 119 -11.68 2.37 13.21
CA SER A 119 -12.97 3.05 13.49
C SER A 119 -14.20 2.27 13.01
N THR A 120 -14.14 1.58 11.88
CA THR A 120 -15.25 0.73 11.39
C THR A 120 -15.41 -0.52 12.24
N VAL A 121 -14.30 -1.16 12.62
CA VAL A 121 -14.27 -2.32 13.51
C VAL A 121 -14.81 -1.96 14.89
N ASP A 122 -14.40 -0.82 15.44
CA ASP A 122 -14.88 -0.33 16.75
C ASP A 122 -16.39 -0.19 16.80
N LYS A 123 -16.98 0.46 15.80
CA LYS A 123 -18.43 0.61 15.71
C LYS A 123 -19.14 -0.75 15.64
N MET A 124 -18.61 -1.69 14.89
CA MET A 124 -19.15 -3.04 14.77
C MET A 124 -19.10 -3.77 16.14
N LEU A 125 -17.93 -3.77 16.79
CA LEU A 125 -17.74 -4.44 18.08
C LEU A 125 -18.60 -3.82 19.18
N ASP A 126 -18.73 -2.50 19.21
CA ASP A 126 -19.55 -1.78 20.19
C ASP A 126 -21.05 -2.09 20.04
N ASN A 127 -21.51 -2.42 18.82
CA ASN A 127 -22.89 -2.76 18.49
C ASN A 127 -23.20 -4.26 18.54
N MET A 128 -22.18 -5.11 18.55
CA MET A 128 -22.32 -6.57 18.49
C MET A 128 -22.87 -7.13 19.82
N PRO A 129 -23.81 -8.08 19.80
CA PRO A 129 -24.27 -8.75 21.03
C PRO A 129 -23.09 -9.49 21.71
N LYS A 130 -23.12 -9.51 23.05
CA LYS A 130 -22.02 -10.09 23.84
C LYS A 130 -21.94 -11.63 23.76
N ASP A 131 -23.00 -12.28 23.34
CA ASP A 131 -23.06 -13.72 23.12
C ASP A 131 -22.62 -14.13 21.70
N VAL A 132 -22.45 -13.18 20.81
CA VAL A 132 -21.92 -13.40 19.45
C VAL A 132 -20.40 -13.31 19.44
N ARG A 133 -19.74 -14.26 18.82
CA ARG A 133 -18.27 -14.32 18.73
C ARG A 133 -17.77 -13.61 17.48
N LEU A 134 -16.56 -13.10 17.56
CA LEU A 134 -15.82 -12.57 16.40
C LEU A 134 -14.98 -13.69 15.76
N TYR A 135 -14.97 -13.76 14.45
CA TYR A 135 -13.99 -14.50 13.65
C TYR A 135 -13.22 -13.52 12.75
N GLY A 136 -11.90 -13.53 12.84
CA GLY A 136 -11.06 -12.58 12.09
C GLY A 136 -10.78 -13.05 10.66
N HIS A 137 -10.95 -12.18 9.69
CA HIS A 137 -10.70 -12.44 8.28
C HIS A 137 -10.11 -11.18 7.63
N ASN A 138 -8.89 -11.19 7.12
CA ASN A 138 -7.76 -12.11 7.25
C ASN A 138 -6.46 -11.32 7.50
N PHE A 139 -5.35 -11.97 7.93
CA PHE A 139 -4.08 -11.27 8.06
C PHE A 139 -3.29 -11.20 6.75
N ILE A 140 -3.11 -12.32 6.09
CA ILE A 140 -2.30 -12.43 4.88
C ILE A 140 -3.15 -12.95 3.73
N TRP A 141 -3.28 -12.11 2.73
CA TRP A 141 -3.90 -12.43 1.46
C TRP A 141 -3.10 -11.78 0.32
N TYR A 142 -3.12 -12.36 -0.87
CA TYR A 142 -2.41 -11.80 -2.01
C TYR A 142 -3.08 -10.54 -2.58
N GLN A 143 -4.35 -10.33 -2.26
CA GLN A 143 -5.13 -9.11 -2.54
C GLN A 143 -5.27 -8.24 -1.29
N GLN A 144 -5.90 -7.09 -1.43
CA GLN A 144 -6.27 -6.16 -0.36
C GLN A 144 -5.15 -5.91 0.69
N GLN A 145 -3.92 -5.80 0.21
CA GLN A 145 -2.78 -5.35 0.99
C GLN A 145 -2.66 -3.83 0.90
N SER A 146 -2.15 -3.16 1.92
CA SER A 146 -1.79 -1.75 1.85
C SER A 146 -0.60 -1.54 0.89
N GLN A 147 -0.87 -1.52 -0.42
CA GLN A 147 0.12 -1.53 -1.50
C GLN A 147 1.11 -0.37 -1.42
N THR A 148 0.61 0.84 -1.17
CA THR A 148 1.45 2.05 -1.07
C THR A 148 2.43 1.94 0.09
N TYR A 149 1.96 1.48 1.25
CA TYR A 149 2.79 1.28 2.43
C TYR A 149 3.87 0.22 2.20
N LEU A 150 3.49 -0.99 1.80
CA LEU A 150 4.44 -2.10 1.60
C LEU A 150 5.47 -1.77 0.52
N LYS A 151 5.05 -1.14 -0.57
CA LYS A 151 5.94 -0.66 -1.62
C LYS A 151 6.97 0.34 -1.09
N SER A 152 6.57 1.29 -0.25
CA SER A 152 7.48 2.29 0.32
C SER A 152 8.59 1.67 1.16
N LEU A 153 8.31 0.54 1.83
CA LEU A 153 9.28 -0.15 2.69
C LEU A 153 10.41 -0.79 1.88
N ILE A 154 10.15 -1.25 0.67
CA ILE A 154 11.13 -1.95 -0.17
C ILE A 154 11.67 -1.10 -1.32
N ALA A 155 11.10 0.09 -1.51
CA ALA A 155 11.51 1.02 -2.54
C ALA A 155 13.01 1.34 -2.46
N PRO A 156 13.69 1.53 -3.60
CA PRO A 156 15.02 2.11 -3.63
C PRO A 156 15.02 3.47 -2.93
N THR A 157 16.01 3.72 -2.09
CA THR A 157 16.20 5.03 -1.51
C THR A 157 16.91 5.91 -2.53
N MET A 158 16.23 6.96 -2.99
CA MET A 158 16.82 7.94 -3.89
C MET A 158 17.65 8.91 -3.04
N VAL A 159 18.97 8.87 -3.19
CA VAL A 159 19.87 9.87 -2.64
C VAL A 159 20.23 10.81 -3.78
N ILE A 160 19.64 11.98 -3.80
CA ILE A 160 20.05 13.04 -4.69
C ILE A 160 21.17 13.78 -3.98
N LYS A 161 22.41 13.46 -4.30
CA LYS A 161 23.54 14.36 -4.03
C LYS A 161 23.45 15.47 -5.06
N THR A 162 22.81 16.55 -4.71
CA THR A 162 22.97 17.79 -5.45
C THR A 162 24.41 18.19 -5.23
N GLU A 163 25.24 18.07 -6.26
CA GLU A 163 26.34 18.99 -6.38
C GLU A 163 25.68 20.35 -6.37
N GLY A 164 25.98 21.16 -5.36
CA GLY A 164 25.43 22.49 -5.23
C GLY A 164 25.60 23.31 -6.51
N ASP A 165 25.14 24.55 -6.50
CA ASP A 165 25.32 25.52 -7.59
C ASP A 165 26.81 25.79 -7.93
N ILE A 166 27.75 25.13 -7.25
CA ILE A 166 29.19 25.17 -7.50
C ILE A 166 29.64 23.90 -8.22
N ALA A 167 30.28 24.03 -9.38
CA ALA A 167 30.99 22.95 -10.04
C ALA A 167 32.29 22.66 -9.27
N SER A 168 32.22 21.91 -8.18
CA SER A 168 33.34 21.69 -7.27
C SER A 168 34.48 20.93 -7.96
N VAL A 169 35.69 21.42 -7.81
CA VAL A 169 36.95 20.77 -8.28
C VAL A 169 37.55 19.91 -7.16
N LEU A 170 36.94 19.90 -5.97
CA LEU A 170 37.43 19.13 -4.82
C LEU A 170 37.10 17.66 -4.95
N LYS A 171 37.93 16.81 -4.35
CA LYS A 171 37.69 15.40 -4.10
C LYS A 171 37.24 15.26 -2.63
N ASN A 172 36.17 14.51 -2.40
CA ASN A 172 35.72 14.19 -1.03
C ASN A 172 35.48 15.42 -0.13
N GLY A 173 34.73 16.40 -0.62
CA GLY A 173 34.40 17.61 0.19
C GLY A 173 33.27 17.40 1.18
N TYR A 174 32.49 16.29 1.05
CA TYR A 174 31.39 15.91 1.95
C TYR A 174 31.77 14.85 2.97
N PHE A 175 32.98 14.35 2.95
CA PHE A 175 33.57 13.42 3.92
C PHE A 175 32.68 12.20 4.27
N ASP A 176 31.96 11.64 3.32
CA ASP A 176 30.96 10.57 3.56
C ASP A 176 31.49 9.35 4.33
N SER A 177 32.79 9.04 4.22
CA SER A 177 33.37 7.85 4.85
C SER A 177 34.78 8.04 5.41
N ASP A 178 35.48 9.08 4.99
CA ASP A 178 36.88 9.34 5.36
C ASP A 178 37.32 10.76 4.95
N ILE A 179 38.60 11.10 5.15
CA ILE A 179 39.23 12.35 4.72
C ILE A 179 40.17 12.13 3.53
N SER A 180 39.98 11.09 2.76
CA SER A 180 40.84 10.81 1.60
C SER A 180 40.93 11.97 0.61
N GLY A 181 42.13 12.23 0.11
CA GLY A 181 42.42 13.38 -0.76
C GLY A 181 42.74 14.68 -0.01
N TRP A 182 42.51 14.73 1.31
CA TRP A 182 42.88 15.86 2.15
C TRP A 182 44.12 15.53 2.99
N SER A 183 44.90 16.55 3.27
CA SER A 183 46.10 16.46 4.07
C SER A 183 46.25 17.68 4.98
N GLY A 184 47.22 17.68 5.88
CA GLY A 184 47.47 18.84 6.70
C GLY A 184 48.55 18.58 7.70
N TRP A 185 49.03 19.63 8.32
CA TRP A 185 50.22 19.60 9.23
C TRP A 185 50.22 20.76 10.19
N GLY A 186 51.16 20.70 11.09
CA GLY A 186 51.61 21.81 11.88
C GLY A 186 51.00 21.90 13.29
N ASN A 187 51.69 22.59 14.21
CA ASN A 187 51.27 23.01 15.54
C ASN A 187 50.85 21.88 16.51
N GLY A 188 51.18 20.59 16.20
CA GLY A 188 50.62 19.44 16.92
C GLY A 188 49.14 19.18 16.71
N SER A 189 48.55 19.78 15.69
CA SER A 189 47.14 19.68 15.29
C SER A 189 46.79 18.31 14.75
N THR A 190 45.54 17.86 14.96
CA THR A 190 45.01 16.60 14.39
C THR A 190 43.93 16.84 13.35
N ARG A 191 43.63 15.84 12.53
CA ARG A 191 42.61 15.82 11.51
C ARG A 191 42.03 14.42 11.48
N GLU A 192 40.81 14.29 11.93
CA GLU A 192 40.17 12.99 12.08
C GLU A 192 38.78 13.01 11.45
N TRP A 193 38.39 11.90 10.84
CA TRP A 193 37.04 11.72 10.37
C TRP A 193 36.12 11.32 11.53
N MET A 194 34.92 11.87 11.54
CA MET A 194 33.84 11.51 12.45
C MET A 194 32.57 11.15 11.67
N ALA A 195 31.87 10.12 12.08
CA ALA A 195 30.64 9.69 11.43
C ALA A 195 29.51 10.73 11.59
N GLU A 196 29.49 11.46 12.74
CA GLU A 196 28.44 12.44 13.02
C GLU A 196 28.94 13.47 14.07
N LYS A 197 28.47 14.71 13.94
CA LYS A 197 28.64 15.76 14.95
C LYS A 197 27.46 16.73 14.92
N ASP A 198 26.66 16.75 15.99
CA ASP A 198 25.55 17.68 16.20
C ASP A 198 24.60 17.77 14.98
N GLY A 199 24.20 16.62 14.42
CA GLY A 199 23.29 16.49 13.31
C GLY A 199 23.90 16.56 11.90
N GLN A 200 25.22 16.81 11.78
CA GLN A 200 25.97 16.67 10.52
C GLN A 200 26.65 15.30 10.47
N THR A 201 26.54 14.63 9.31
CA THR A 201 27.13 13.31 9.08
C THR A 201 28.35 13.40 8.19
N GLY A 202 29.41 12.65 8.50
CA GLY A 202 30.63 12.67 7.69
C GLY A 202 31.45 13.93 7.88
N VAL A 203 31.87 14.23 9.09
CA VAL A 203 32.49 15.50 9.50
C VAL A 203 33.99 15.35 9.70
N VAL A 204 34.76 16.36 9.37
CA VAL A 204 36.20 16.42 9.74
C VAL A 204 36.36 17.17 11.07
N HIS A 205 36.98 16.52 12.04
CA HIS A 205 37.39 17.07 13.31
C HIS A 205 38.83 17.53 13.24
N LEU A 206 39.07 18.82 13.45
CA LEU A 206 40.38 19.43 13.51
C LEU A 206 40.69 19.88 14.93
N THR A 207 41.85 19.59 15.47
CA THR A 207 42.28 20.14 16.79
C THR A 207 43.49 21.02 16.64
N ASN A 208 43.45 22.19 17.25
CA ASN A 208 44.60 23.06 17.42
C ASN A 208 44.92 23.21 18.93
N PRO A 209 46.00 22.61 19.44
CA PRO A 209 46.27 22.52 20.89
C PRO A 209 46.76 23.85 21.51
N LYS A 210 47.24 24.82 20.73
CA LYS A 210 47.77 26.07 21.23
C LYS A 210 47.68 27.20 20.22
N ASP A 211 47.56 28.45 20.69
CA ASP A 211 47.62 29.65 19.83
C ASP A 211 48.98 29.76 19.14
N ALA A 212 48.91 30.05 17.82
CA ALA A 212 50.09 30.27 16.97
C ALA A 212 49.73 31.16 15.79
N ASN A 213 50.57 31.23 14.73
CA ASN A 213 50.13 31.89 13.50
C ASN A 213 49.04 31.04 12.82
N LYS A 214 48.20 31.66 12.04
CA LYS A 214 47.09 30.99 11.33
C LYS A 214 47.61 29.80 10.54
N TRP A 215 48.67 29.98 9.77
CA TRP A 215 49.29 28.95 8.89
C TRP A 215 50.12 27.88 9.61
N ASP A 216 50.29 27.99 10.93
CA ASP A 216 51.02 26.98 11.70
C ASP A 216 50.19 25.67 11.88
N ALA A 217 48.91 25.69 11.65
CA ALA A 217 48.05 24.50 11.54
C ALA A 217 47.21 24.58 10.27
N GLN A 218 47.35 23.62 9.37
CA GLN A 218 46.72 23.64 8.05
C GLN A 218 45.92 22.35 7.78
N PHE A 219 44.82 22.49 7.04
CA PHE A 219 44.04 21.44 6.42
C PHE A 219 43.86 21.78 4.93
N CYS A 220 44.36 20.95 4.01
CA CYS A 220 44.53 21.33 2.61
C CYS A 220 44.17 20.18 1.66
N GLN A 221 43.80 20.56 0.44
CA GLN A 221 43.71 19.67 -0.71
C GLN A 221 44.48 20.22 -1.90
N ASP A 222 45.29 19.37 -2.51
CA ASP A 222 45.91 19.68 -3.79
C ASP A 222 44.91 19.49 -4.93
N LEU A 223 44.89 20.45 -5.87
CA LEU A 223 43.94 20.54 -6.96
C LEU A 223 44.61 20.09 -8.27
N ASP A 224 43.88 19.37 -9.09
CA ASP A 224 44.27 18.98 -10.41
C ASP A 224 43.04 19.05 -11.35
N PRO A 225 43.05 19.94 -12.36
CA PRO A 225 44.14 20.85 -12.79
C PRO A 225 44.30 22.08 -11.86
N ASN A 226 45.38 22.86 -12.08
CA ASN A 226 45.57 24.17 -11.44
C ASN A 226 44.39 25.10 -11.69
N LEU A 227 44.19 26.04 -10.78
CA LEU A 227 43.22 27.12 -10.93
C LEU A 227 43.64 28.04 -12.09
N LYS A 228 42.64 28.63 -12.77
CA LYS A 228 42.87 29.56 -13.90
C LYS A 228 42.82 30.99 -13.42
N SER A 229 43.82 31.74 -13.78
CA SER A 229 43.88 33.20 -13.56
C SER A 229 42.66 33.91 -14.15
N GLY A 230 42.12 34.87 -13.43
CA GLY A 230 40.93 35.62 -13.84
C GLY A 230 39.60 34.89 -13.81
N THR A 231 39.60 33.60 -13.43
CA THR A 231 38.35 32.83 -13.21
C THR A 231 37.93 32.98 -11.75
N THR A 232 36.68 33.34 -11.50
CA THR A 232 36.14 33.42 -10.15
C THR A 232 35.67 32.05 -9.72
N TYR A 233 36.23 31.56 -8.64
CA TYR A 233 35.83 30.34 -7.93
C TYR A 233 35.11 30.70 -6.67
N THR A 234 34.08 29.95 -6.33
CA THR A 234 33.32 30.10 -5.06
C THR A 234 33.75 28.98 -4.15
N LEU A 235 34.15 29.35 -2.93
CA LEU A 235 34.31 28.44 -1.78
C LEU A 235 33.05 28.50 -0.94
N ARG A 236 32.47 27.36 -0.63
CA ARG A 236 31.39 27.21 0.37
C ARG A 236 31.72 26.05 1.28
N PHE A 237 31.51 26.21 2.58
CA PHE A 237 31.70 25.13 3.56
C PHE A 237 30.88 25.39 4.80
N LYS A 238 30.63 24.33 5.58
CA LYS A 238 30.09 24.44 6.93
C LYS A 238 31.18 24.28 7.96
N ALA A 239 31.14 25.08 9.04
CA ALA A 239 32.05 24.89 10.17
C ALA A 239 31.42 25.32 11.49
N LYS A 240 31.93 24.72 12.57
CA LYS A 240 31.71 25.12 13.96
C LYS A 240 32.98 24.99 14.76
N CYS A 241 33.02 25.62 15.91
CA CYS A 241 34.19 25.64 16.79
C CYS A 241 33.77 25.35 18.25
N SER A 242 34.66 24.78 19.05
CA SER A 242 34.43 24.59 20.48
C SER A 242 34.36 25.89 21.31
N VAL A 243 34.87 26.97 20.74
CA VAL A 243 34.88 28.31 21.36
C VAL A 243 34.08 29.30 20.48
N GLY A 244 33.64 30.43 21.05
CA GLY A 244 32.84 31.41 20.35
C GLY A 244 33.59 32.35 19.40
N ASN A 245 34.92 32.25 19.34
CA ASN A 245 35.82 33.16 18.62
C ASN A 245 36.89 32.37 17.80
N GLY A 246 36.55 31.21 17.32
CA GLY A 246 37.40 30.44 16.41
C GLY A 246 37.68 31.19 15.11
N ILE A 247 38.85 31.01 14.53
CA ILE A 247 39.24 31.61 13.24
C ILE A 247 39.72 30.52 12.31
N ILE A 248 39.14 30.45 11.13
CA ILE A 248 39.64 29.68 9.98
C ILE A 248 39.99 30.68 8.87
N GLN A 249 41.27 30.69 8.46
CA GLN A 249 41.68 31.48 7.30
C GLN A 249 41.78 30.60 6.08
N ASN A 250 41.07 30.95 5.00
CA ASN A 250 41.25 30.30 3.71
C ASN A 250 42.30 31.00 2.84
N CYS A 251 42.97 30.23 2.00
CA CYS A 251 43.75 30.76 0.89
C CYS A 251 43.93 29.73 -0.23
N VAL A 252 44.26 30.17 -1.42
CA VAL A 252 44.79 29.30 -2.48
C VAL A 252 46.31 29.43 -2.56
N GLN A 253 46.99 28.31 -2.80
CA GLN A 253 48.43 28.22 -2.65
C GLN A 253 49.08 27.42 -3.79
N ASN A 254 50.34 27.75 -4.11
CA ASN A 254 51.17 26.85 -4.90
C ASN A 254 51.76 25.76 -3.99
N SER A 255 51.46 24.50 -4.26
CA SER A 255 51.84 23.36 -3.38
C SER A 255 53.34 23.12 -3.30
N LYS A 256 54.17 23.71 -4.22
CA LYS A 256 55.60 23.55 -4.25
C LYS A 256 56.36 24.70 -3.61
N THR A 257 55.88 25.93 -3.83
CA THR A 257 56.57 27.12 -3.34
C THR A 257 55.95 27.65 -2.05
N TYR A 258 54.77 27.17 -1.70
CA TYR A 258 53.96 27.62 -0.56
C TYR A 258 53.54 29.10 -0.64
N SER A 259 53.73 29.75 -1.81
CA SER A 259 53.21 31.10 -2.04
C SER A 259 51.72 31.05 -2.15
N GLY A 260 50.99 31.85 -1.40
CA GLY A 260 49.53 31.90 -1.35
C GLY A 260 48.96 33.29 -1.72
N GLN A 261 47.70 33.28 -2.09
CA GLN A 261 46.89 34.43 -2.37
C GLN A 261 45.46 34.30 -1.95
N ALA A 262 44.67 35.35 -2.04
CA ALA A 262 43.24 35.40 -1.65
C ALA A 262 42.99 34.96 -0.21
N TYR A 263 43.81 35.43 0.70
CA TYR A 263 43.64 35.16 2.14
C TYR A 263 42.35 35.81 2.67
N HIS A 264 41.49 35.01 3.30
CA HIS A 264 40.26 35.46 3.90
C HIS A 264 39.99 34.76 5.24
N ASP A 265 39.63 35.53 6.27
CA ASP A 265 39.36 35.04 7.61
C ASP A 265 37.86 34.84 7.85
N PHE A 266 37.49 33.68 8.35
CA PHE A 266 36.15 33.36 8.79
C PHE A 266 36.13 33.27 10.32
N ASN A 267 35.22 33.98 10.95
CA ASN A 267 34.95 33.85 12.38
C ASN A 267 33.98 32.70 12.63
N VAL A 268 34.43 31.66 13.29
CA VAL A 268 33.68 30.41 13.50
C VAL A 268 33.19 30.32 14.94
N GLY A 269 31.88 30.29 15.09
CA GLY A 269 31.20 30.21 16.39
C GLY A 269 30.97 28.80 16.88
N LYS A 270 30.19 28.66 17.96
CA LYS A 270 29.86 27.34 18.55
C LYS A 270 28.81 26.55 17.81
N ASP A 271 28.01 27.21 17.00
CA ASP A 271 26.96 26.57 16.20
C ASP A 271 27.43 26.34 14.77
N TRP A 272 26.85 25.39 14.07
CA TRP A 272 27.10 25.19 12.66
C TRP A 272 26.72 26.43 11.85
N GLN A 273 27.64 26.91 11.02
CA GLN A 273 27.46 28.04 10.15
C GLN A 273 27.94 27.70 8.75
N THR A 274 27.24 28.20 7.73
CA THR A 274 27.66 28.13 6.35
C THR A 274 28.44 29.37 5.98
N PHE A 275 29.59 29.17 5.38
CA PHE A 275 30.46 30.26 4.89
C PHE A 275 30.55 30.19 3.38
N GLU A 276 30.59 31.39 2.73
CA GLU A 276 30.78 31.49 1.29
C GLU A 276 31.75 32.63 0.98
N TYR A 277 32.67 32.41 0.03
CA TYR A 277 33.64 33.43 -0.37
C TYR A 277 34.07 33.21 -1.81
N GLU A 278 34.26 34.30 -2.59
CA GLU A 278 34.73 34.26 -3.97
C GLU A 278 36.22 34.49 -4.06
N ILE A 279 36.90 33.70 -4.84
CA ILE A 279 38.36 33.70 -5.04
C ILE A 279 38.64 33.82 -6.54
N THR A 280 39.37 34.85 -6.92
CA THR A 280 39.86 35.00 -8.31
C THR A 280 41.37 35.00 -8.29
N PRO A 281 42.02 33.84 -8.68
CA PRO A 281 43.48 33.77 -8.76
C PRO A 281 44.04 34.75 -9.74
N ASN A 282 45.21 35.31 -9.47
CA ASN A 282 45.89 36.25 -10.32
C ASN A 282 47.00 35.61 -11.21
N ASN A 283 47.19 34.29 -11.06
CA ASN A 283 48.11 33.48 -11.88
C ASN A 283 47.61 32.03 -11.98
N ASP A 284 48.17 31.24 -12.93
CA ASP A 284 47.75 29.88 -13.25
C ASP A 284 48.52 28.81 -12.45
N ASP A 285 49.29 29.13 -11.45
CA ASP A 285 50.13 28.21 -10.68
C ASP A 285 49.54 27.84 -9.30
N MET A 286 48.35 28.33 -8.96
CA MET A 286 47.63 27.98 -7.75
C MET A 286 47.00 26.60 -7.89
N ASN A 287 47.42 25.68 -7.07
CA ASN A 287 46.98 24.28 -7.15
C ASN A 287 46.74 23.65 -5.79
N ARG A 288 46.46 24.45 -4.76
CA ARG A 288 46.08 23.94 -3.43
C ARG A 288 45.06 24.89 -2.80
N LEU A 289 44.01 24.31 -2.23
CA LEU A 289 43.09 24.98 -1.32
C LEU A 289 43.53 24.72 0.12
N CYS A 290 43.66 25.76 0.95
CA CYS A 290 44.09 25.66 2.31
C CYS A 290 43.08 26.28 3.31
N PHE A 291 42.91 25.59 4.44
CA PHE A 291 42.26 26.10 5.64
C PHE A 291 43.30 26.20 6.75
N ASN A 292 43.65 27.39 7.15
CA ASN A 292 44.60 27.69 8.21
C ASN A 292 43.85 27.92 9.51
N PHE A 293 44.11 27.16 10.56
CA PHE A 293 43.34 27.22 11.81
C PHE A 293 44.22 27.26 13.04
N GLY A 294 45.47 27.68 12.88
CA GLY A 294 46.48 27.73 13.97
C GLY A 294 46.33 28.87 14.98
N SER A 295 45.53 29.93 14.68
CA SER A 295 45.51 31.16 15.48
C SER A 295 44.82 31.04 16.83
N VAL A 296 43.86 30.16 16.97
CA VAL A 296 43.09 29.96 18.19
C VAL A 296 43.19 28.50 18.64
N ALA A 297 43.59 28.25 19.87
CA ALA A 297 43.58 26.90 20.48
C ALA A 297 42.14 26.45 20.68
N ALA A 298 41.68 25.51 19.85
CA ALA A 298 40.29 25.07 19.83
C ALA A 298 40.15 23.75 19.01
N GLU A 299 38.98 23.18 19.13
CA GLU A 299 38.49 22.14 18.24
C GLU A 299 37.58 22.77 17.18
N TYR A 300 37.73 22.36 15.93
CA TYR A 300 36.90 22.80 14.82
C TYR A 300 36.29 21.57 14.14
N TRP A 301 35.09 21.72 13.65
CA TRP A 301 34.43 20.73 12.82
C TRP A 301 34.08 21.38 11.48
N ILE A 302 34.45 20.71 10.37
CA ILE A 302 34.23 21.20 9.01
C ILE A 302 33.53 20.11 8.20
N ASP A 303 32.57 20.53 7.35
CA ASP A 303 31.83 19.67 6.46
C ASP A 303 31.37 20.43 5.20
N GLU A 304 30.88 19.71 4.21
CA GLU A 304 30.27 20.21 2.97
C GLU A 304 31.15 21.23 2.24
N ILE A 305 32.45 20.95 2.12
CA ILE A 305 33.39 21.85 1.40
C ILE A 305 33.15 21.72 -0.10
N GLN A 306 32.76 22.82 -0.73
CA GLN A 306 32.62 22.98 -2.17
C GLN A 306 33.54 24.12 -2.63
N PHE A 307 34.31 23.89 -3.68
CA PHE A 307 35.15 24.91 -4.27
C PHE A 307 35.20 24.74 -5.79
N GLY A 308 34.75 25.74 -6.52
CA GLY A 308 34.68 25.70 -8.00
C GLY A 308 33.94 26.88 -8.59
N VAL A 309 33.65 26.80 -9.88
CA VAL A 309 32.89 27.87 -10.57
C VAL A 309 31.41 27.68 -10.32
N LYS A 310 30.70 28.77 -10.01
CA LYS A 310 29.23 28.72 -9.89
C LYS A 310 28.65 28.28 -11.25
N LYS A 311 27.75 27.31 -11.16
CA LYS A 311 26.94 26.82 -12.30
C LYS A 311 25.92 27.92 -12.65
N GLU A 312 25.64 28.11 -13.91
CA GLU A 312 24.51 28.93 -14.30
C GLU A 312 23.21 28.22 -13.88
N ASP A 313 22.24 29.03 -13.42
CA ASP A 313 20.91 28.51 -13.08
C ASP A 313 20.31 27.84 -14.33
N PRO A 314 19.85 26.59 -14.25
CA PRO A 314 19.36 25.85 -15.40
C PRO A 314 18.07 26.42 -16.01
N MET A 315 17.49 27.42 -15.35
CA MET A 315 16.29 28.11 -15.80
C MET A 315 16.34 29.62 -15.58
N GLU A 316 15.47 30.34 -16.24
CA GLU A 316 15.17 31.74 -15.92
C GLU A 316 14.15 31.77 -14.77
N ASN A 317 14.64 31.60 -13.53
CA ASN A 317 13.79 31.47 -12.36
C ASN A 317 12.95 32.74 -12.14
N VAL A 318 11.62 32.56 -12.07
CA VAL A 318 10.65 33.64 -11.80
C VAL A 318 10.15 33.65 -10.36
N LEU A 319 10.43 32.57 -9.58
CA LEU A 319 10.11 32.52 -8.15
C LEU A 319 11.24 33.14 -7.34
N THR A 320 10.92 34.18 -6.58
CA THR A 320 11.90 34.91 -5.77
C THR A 320 11.33 35.19 -4.38
N GLY A 321 12.22 35.41 -3.40
CA GLY A 321 11.85 35.66 -2.01
C GLY A 321 10.93 34.59 -1.45
N ASP A 322 9.89 34.98 -0.74
CA ASP A 322 8.94 34.04 -0.10
C ASP A 322 8.18 33.11 -1.05
N ASN A 323 8.27 33.29 -2.38
CA ASN A 323 7.80 32.30 -3.34
C ASN A 323 8.83 31.18 -3.62
N SER A 324 10.07 31.36 -3.17
CA SER A 324 11.19 30.45 -3.40
C SER A 324 11.76 29.82 -2.12
N ASP A 325 12.34 30.67 -1.26
CA ASP A 325 13.11 30.27 -0.08
C ASP A 325 12.35 30.43 1.24
N PHE A 326 11.22 31.15 1.24
CA PHE A 326 10.35 31.39 2.40
C PHE A 326 11.01 32.15 3.58
N GLU A 327 12.20 32.72 3.39
CA GLU A 327 12.99 33.34 4.48
C GLU A 327 12.37 34.61 5.08
N GLY A 328 11.41 35.23 4.40
CA GLY A 328 10.56 36.29 4.97
C GLY A 328 9.51 35.81 5.95
N GLY A 329 9.38 34.50 6.15
CA GLY A 329 8.43 33.89 7.07
C GLY A 329 7.00 33.82 6.53
N THR A 330 6.79 34.05 5.24
CA THR A 330 5.49 33.95 4.57
C THR A 330 5.53 32.99 3.41
N LYS A 331 4.36 32.53 2.97
CA LYS A 331 4.26 31.60 1.83
C LYS A 331 4.14 32.31 0.48
N GLY A 332 4.34 33.62 0.45
CA GLY A 332 4.22 34.43 -0.75
C GLY A 332 2.87 34.23 -1.45
N SER A 333 2.92 33.90 -2.75
CA SER A 333 1.75 33.63 -3.58
C SER A 333 1.28 32.16 -3.55
N TRP A 334 1.93 31.28 -2.80
CA TRP A 334 1.48 29.88 -2.69
C TRP A 334 0.15 29.79 -1.93
N GLY A 335 -0.88 29.29 -2.58
CA GLY A 335 -2.18 28.96 -2.01
C GLY A 335 -2.32 27.47 -1.76
N SER A 336 -3.11 27.06 -0.77
CA SER A 336 -3.44 25.64 -0.57
C SER A 336 -4.90 25.43 -0.22
N TRP A 337 -5.47 24.29 -0.61
CA TRP A 337 -6.86 23.94 -0.37
C TRP A 337 -7.09 22.43 -0.46
N GLY A 338 -8.30 22.01 -0.03
CA GLY A 338 -8.79 20.64 -0.13
C GLY A 338 -8.55 19.80 1.13
N GLY A 339 -9.36 18.77 1.32
CA GLY A 339 -9.18 17.67 2.28
C GLY A 339 -8.92 18.04 3.73
N SER A 340 -9.36 19.21 4.20
CA SER A 340 -9.01 19.77 5.53
C SER A 340 -7.51 19.97 5.73
N SER A 341 -6.74 20.12 4.65
CA SER A 341 -5.31 20.39 4.67
C SER A 341 -4.98 21.78 5.21
N SER A 342 -3.76 21.95 5.68
CA SER A 342 -3.22 23.25 6.06
C SER A 342 -1.86 23.52 5.42
N SER A 343 -1.51 24.80 5.29
CA SER A 343 -0.18 25.22 4.87
C SER A 343 0.27 26.42 5.69
N GLU A 344 1.51 26.40 6.13
CA GLU A 344 2.14 27.49 6.87
C GLU A 344 3.65 27.51 6.62
N VAL A 345 4.30 28.63 6.85
CA VAL A 345 5.76 28.71 6.83
C VAL A 345 6.28 28.66 8.27
N LYS A 346 7.22 27.76 8.53
CA LYS A 346 7.81 27.56 9.86
C LYS A 346 9.32 27.72 9.82
N LYS A 347 9.86 28.38 10.85
CA LYS A 347 11.30 28.37 11.13
C LYS A 347 11.71 26.96 11.58
N GLY A 348 12.82 26.49 11.05
CA GLY A 348 13.31 25.13 11.30
C GLY A 348 12.74 24.08 10.33
N ALA A 349 11.80 24.47 9.45
CA ALA A 349 11.25 23.59 8.43
C ALA A 349 11.98 23.66 7.08
N GLY A 350 12.92 24.58 6.91
CA GLY A 350 13.81 24.65 5.74
C GLY A 350 15.01 23.71 5.89
N ARG A 351 15.78 23.54 4.81
CA ARG A 351 16.87 22.56 4.68
C ARG A 351 17.99 22.71 5.72
N ASP A 352 18.33 23.93 6.06
CA ASP A 352 19.42 24.26 6.98
C ASP A 352 18.91 24.79 8.34
N GLY A 353 17.69 24.38 8.72
CA GLY A 353 17.03 24.95 9.89
C GLY A 353 16.47 26.35 9.66
N SER A 354 16.44 26.80 8.39
CA SER A 354 15.84 28.04 7.90
C SER A 354 14.30 27.96 7.89
N TYR A 355 13.65 28.91 7.26
CA TYR A 355 12.22 28.83 7.04
C TYR A 355 11.89 27.88 5.88
N GLY A 356 10.78 27.17 5.97
CA GLY A 356 10.27 26.27 4.93
C GLY A 356 8.74 26.23 4.93
N LEU A 357 8.16 25.94 3.76
CA LEU A 357 6.72 25.75 3.60
C LEU A 357 6.33 24.35 4.11
N VAL A 358 5.44 24.32 5.09
CA VAL A 358 4.87 23.08 5.67
C VAL A 358 3.47 22.87 5.12
N LEU A 359 3.25 21.72 4.50
CA LEU A 359 1.94 21.27 4.01
C LEU A 359 1.50 20.08 4.86
N VAL A 360 0.29 20.11 5.40
CA VAL A 360 -0.26 19.02 6.20
C VAL A 360 -1.45 18.40 5.47
N ASN A 361 -1.35 17.11 5.18
CA ASN A 361 -2.45 16.29 4.69
C ASN A 361 -2.94 15.38 5.82
N PRO A 362 -4.16 15.59 6.35
CA PRO A 362 -4.65 14.80 7.49
C PRO A 362 -5.11 13.38 7.12
N ASN A 363 -5.44 13.12 5.84
CA ASN A 363 -6.05 11.86 5.41
C ASN A 363 -5.41 11.33 4.12
N ASP A 364 -5.32 10.01 3.99
CA ASP A 364 -5.00 9.36 2.73
C ASP A 364 -6.12 9.60 1.70
N GLY A 365 -5.75 9.69 0.42
CA GLY A 365 -6.71 9.92 -0.66
C GLY A 365 -6.06 9.95 -2.03
N ASP A 366 -6.68 10.65 -2.96
CA ASP A 366 -6.08 10.92 -4.25
C ASP A 366 -5.16 12.14 -4.17
N PHE A 367 -4.17 12.21 -5.06
CA PHE A 367 -3.22 13.32 -5.09
C PHE A 367 -3.90 14.69 -5.07
N TRP A 368 -4.97 14.86 -5.83
CA TRP A 368 -5.71 16.13 -5.98
C TRP A 368 -6.63 16.48 -4.81
N ASN A 369 -6.81 15.61 -3.83
CA ASN A 369 -7.65 15.90 -2.66
C ASN A 369 -7.09 17.04 -1.82
N THR A 370 -5.77 17.25 -1.83
CA THR A 370 -5.12 18.39 -1.23
C THR A 370 -4.09 18.98 -2.20
N GLN A 371 -4.13 20.28 -2.38
CA GLN A 371 -3.36 20.97 -3.41
C GLN A 371 -2.67 22.22 -2.85
N CYS A 372 -1.46 22.47 -3.33
CA CYS A 372 -0.73 23.72 -3.11
C CYS A 372 -0.31 24.27 -4.48
N ALA A 373 -0.60 25.52 -4.78
CA ALA A 373 -0.40 26.08 -6.09
C ALA A 373 0.06 27.53 -6.08
N ILE A 374 0.65 27.94 -7.19
CA ILE A 374 0.92 29.35 -7.51
C ILE A 374 0.31 29.67 -8.87
N ASP A 375 -0.38 30.82 -8.96
CA ASP A 375 -1.00 31.33 -10.16
C ASP A 375 -0.14 32.40 -10.79
N PHE A 376 -0.12 32.46 -12.10
CA PHE A 376 0.55 33.48 -12.90
C PHE A 376 -0.48 34.35 -13.60
N ASP A 377 -0.24 35.69 -13.61
CA ASP A 377 -1.11 36.64 -14.28
C ASP A 377 -1.15 36.43 -15.79
N THR A 378 -0.06 35.91 -16.36
CA THR A 378 0.06 35.61 -17.78
C THR A 378 0.22 34.12 -17.98
N PRO A 379 -0.55 33.51 -18.92
CA PRO A 379 -0.37 32.11 -19.27
C PRO A 379 1.07 31.77 -19.69
N LEU A 380 1.46 30.55 -19.44
CA LEU A 380 2.74 30.00 -19.88
C LEU A 380 2.75 29.91 -21.41
N ASP A 381 3.87 30.26 -22.00
CA ASP A 381 4.08 30.18 -23.45
C ASP A 381 4.23 28.73 -23.89
N GLU A 382 3.28 28.21 -24.64
CA GLU A 382 3.26 26.81 -25.10
C GLU A 382 4.43 26.48 -26.05
N THR A 383 5.16 27.49 -26.55
CA THR A 383 6.32 27.26 -27.41
C THR A 383 7.60 27.03 -26.60
N LYS A 384 7.59 27.35 -25.29
CA LYS A 384 8.76 27.27 -24.42
C LYS A 384 8.74 25.98 -23.58
N THR A 385 9.93 25.57 -23.20
CA THR A 385 10.11 24.51 -22.20
C THR A 385 10.35 25.14 -20.83
N TYR A 386 9.60 24.70 -19.83
CA TYR A 386 9.71 25.14 -18.44
C TYR A 386 10.35 24.08 -17.57
N MET A 387 10.90 24.50 -16.46
CA MET A 387 11.43 23.63 -15.42
C MET A 387 10.91 24.09 -14.06
N ILE A 388 10.52 23.13 -13.23
CA ILE A 388 10.26 23.29 -11.80
C ILE A 388 11.30 22.52 -11.01
N GLN A 389 11.82 23.11 -9.95
CA GLN A 389 12.66 22.46 -8.96
C GLN A 389 12.22 22.91 -7.57
N PHE A 390 12.16 22.00 -6.60
CA PHE A 390 12.00 22.30 -5.19
C PHE A 390 12.55 21.15 -4.36
N TYR A 391 13.03 21.45 -3.17
CA TYR A 391 13.39 20.42 -2.21
C TYR A 391 12.17 20.07 -1.36
N ALA A 392 12.01 18.79 -1.06
CA ALA A 392 10.94 18.32 -0.21
C ALA A 392 11.38 17.17 0.70
N LYS A 393 10.78 17.09 1.90
CA LYS A 393 10.80 15.91 2.77
C LYS A 393 9.45 15.71 3.44
N SER A 394 9.22 14.53 4.00
CA SER A 394 8.00 14.20 4.74
C SER A 394 8.34 13.63 6.11
N ASN A 395 7.40 13.68 7.05
CA ASN A 395 7.51 12.97 8.32
C ASN A 395 7.25 11.46 8.20
N THR A 396 6.80 10.98 7.03
CA THR A 396 6.58 9.56 6.73
C THR A 396 7.52 9.05 5.63
N ALA A 397 7.90 7.78 5.70
CA ALA A 397 8.73 7.15 4.66
C ALA A 397 7.98 6.95 3.33
N ALA A 398 6.65 6.88 3.36
CA ALA A 398 5.80 6.65 2.19
C ALA A 398 5.30 7.96 1.53
N GLY A 399 5.75 9.13 1.98
CA GLY A 399 5.28 10.41 1.46
C GLY A 399 5.42 10.52 -0.06
N ALA A 400 4.45 11.13 -0.70
CA ALA A 400 4.42 11.32 -2.15
C ALA A 400 3.81 12.67 -2.51
N LEU A 401 4.45 13.37 -3.44
CA LEU A 401 3.97 14.61 -4.04
C LEU A 401 3.78 14.42 -5.54
N GLN A 402 2.79 15.09 -6.13
CA GLN A 402 2.61 15.10 -7.58
C GLN A 402 2.63 16.52 -8.11
N PHE A 403 3.50 16.80 -9.06
CA PHE A 403 3.48 18.05 -9.81
C PHE A 403 2.52 17.95 -10.98
N GLN A 404 1.80 19.04 -11.25
CA GLN A 404 1.04 19.26 -12.50
C GLN A 404 0.92 20.76 -12.81
N TYR A 405 0.45 21.08 -14.01
CA TYR A 405 -0.03 22.40 -14.39
C TYR A 405 -1.51 22.36 -14.77
N GLN A 406 -2.18 23.51 -14.75
CA GLN A 406 -3.57 23.67 -15.22
C GLN A 406 -3.92 25.14 -15.49
N ASN A 407 -5.12 25.37 -16.05
CA ASN A 407 -5.75 26.68 -16.05
C ASN A 407 -6.40 26.94 -14.69
N SER A 408 -6.12 28.11 -14.08
CA SER A 408 -6.57 28.46 -12.73
C SER A 408 -8.07 28.72 -12.60
N SER A 409 -8.74 29.09 -13.70
CA SER A 409 -10.16 29.47 -13.73
C SER A 409 -11.06 28.33 -14.11
N THR A 410 -10.66 27.54 -15.11
CA THR A 410 -11.46 26.43 -15.65
C THR A 410 -11.14 25.08 -15.02
N TYR A 411 -9.97 25.01 -14.31
CA TYR A 411 -9.40 23.75 -13.82
C TYR A 411 -9.11 22.72 -14.92
N GLY A 412 -9.21 23.14 -16.20
CA GLY A 412 -8.87 22.38 -17.40
C GLY A 412 -7.40 22.55 -17.79
N SER A 413 -7.08 22.19 -19.04
CA SER A 413 -5.74 22.34 -19.64
C SER A 413 -4.63 21.76 -18.75
N GLN A 414 -4.88 20.56 -18.19
CA GLN A 414 -4.01 19.90 -17.23
C GLN A 414 -2.91 19.10 -17.91
N GLY A 415 -1.75 19.01 -17.25
CA GLY A 415 -0.64 18.18 -17.78
C GLY A 415 0.60 18.14 -16.89
N ALA A 416 1.66 17.58 -17.45
CA ALA A 416 2.97 17.36 -16.83
C ALA A 416 2.95 16.56 -15.51
N TYR A 417 1.98 15.68 -15.32
CA TYR A 417 1.88 14.84 -14.13
C TYR A 417 3.20 14.13 -13.83
N SER A 418 3.75 14.38 -12.65
CA SER A 418 5.00 13.76 -12.18
C SER A 418 4.94 13.49 -10.70
N VAL A 419 5.09 12.24 -10.32
CA VAL A 419 5.07 11.82 -8.91
C VAL A 419 6.49 11.77 -8.38
N PHE A 420 6.69 12.36 -7.20
CA PHE A 420 7.92 12.36 -6.44
C PHE A 420 7.70 11.59 -5.14
N GLN A 421 8.53 10.58 -4.89
CA GLN A 421 8.58 9.93 -3.59
C GLN A 421 9.36 10.82 -2.63
N VAL A 422 8.75 11.18 -1.52
CA VAL A 422 9.28 12.13 -0.55
C VAL A 422 9.27 11.48 0.82
N GLY A 423 10.40 10.90 1.21
CA GLY A 423 10.60 10.28 2.51
C GLY A 423 11.00 11.27 3.59
N LYS A 424 11.65 10.75 4.66
CA LYS A 424 12.10 11.56 5.80
C LYS A 424 13.33 12.42 5.52
N GLU A 425 14.06 12.11 4.43
CA GLU A 425 15.23 12.88 4.00
C GLU A 425 14.84 13.88 2.92
N TRP A 426 15.59 14.97 2.83
CA TRP A 426 15.40 15.98 1.79
C TRP A 426 15.72 15.42 0.41
N VAL A 427 14.78 15.56 -0.52
CA VAL A 427 14.94 15.18 -1.93
C VAL A 427 14.71 16.38 -2.83
N LEU A 428 15.47 16.50 -3.93
CA LEU A 428 15.19 17.45 -5.00
C LEU A 428 14.12 16.89 -5.93
N CYS A 429 12.98 17.56 -5.98
CA CYS A 429 11.91 17.30 -6.94
C CYS A 429 12.13 18.18 -8.16
N GLU A 430 12.29 17.57 -9.34
CA GLU A 430 12.57 18.29 -10.59
C GLU A 430 11.70 17.77 -11.73
N LYS A 431 11.14 18.68 -12.52
CA LYS A 431 10.44 18.35 -13.75
C LYS A 431 10.63 19.40 -14.81
N THR A 432 11.06 18.96 -16.01
CA THR A 432 11.03 19.75 -17.25
C THR A 432 9.80 19.38 -18.06
N PHE A 433 9.08 20.37 -18.56
CA PHE A 433 7.88 20.15 -19.36
C PHE A 433 7.66 21.28 -20.37
N LYS A 434 6.84 21.00 -21.37
CA LYS A 434 6.32 21.97 -22.31
C LYS A 434 4.79 22.00 -22.14
N PRO A 435 4.15 23.16 -21.91
CA PRO A 435 2.68 23.24 -21.85
C PRO A 435 2.07 22.72 -23.14
N ALA A 436 0.98 21.98 -23.06
CA ALA A 436 0.24 21.50 -24.21
C ALA A 436 -0.91 22.45 -24.64
N TYR A 437 -1.12 23.51 -23.85
CA TYR A 437 -2.22 24.46 -24.01
C TYR A 437 -1.73 25.88 -23.76
N ASP A 438 -2.31 26.87 -24.45
CA ASP A 438 -1.94 28.28 -24.41
C ASP A 438 -2.57 29.07 -23.25
N ASP A 439 -3.46 28.43 -22.48
CA ASP A 439 -4.19 29.03 -21.36
C ASP A 439 -3.70 28.56 -19.98
N VAL A 440 -2.62 27.81 -19.92
CA VAL A 440 -2.04 27.30 -18.67
C VAL A 440 -1.43 28.45 -17.88
N ASN A 441 -1.95 28.73 -16.69
CA ASN A 441 -1.46 29.81 -15.83
C ASN A 441 -1.33 29.43 -14.33
N ARG A 442 -1.27 28.13 -14.03
CA ARG A 442 -1.10 27.60 -12.67
C ARG A 442 -0.16 26.40 -12.67
N ILE A 443 0.73 26.36 -11.70
CA ILE A 443 1.48 25.16 -11.33
C ILE A 443 1.03 24.67 -9.95
N LEU A 444 0.99 23.36 -9.75
CA LEU A 444 0.48 22.73 -8.53
C LEU A 444 1.43 21.65 -8.02
N ILE A 445 1.44 21.54 -6.69
CA ILE A 445 1.96 20.41 -5.94
C ILE A 445 0.76 19.75 -5.25
N ASN A 446 0.36 18.59 -5.71
CA ASN A 446 -0.71 17.79 -5.13
C ASN A 446 -0.09 16.90 -4.03
N PHE A 447 -0.66 16.90 -2.83
CA PHE A 447 -0.09 16.18 -1.68
C PHE A 447 -1.12 15.33 -0.91
N GLY A 448 -2.27 15.01 -1.54
CA GLY A 448 -3.38 14.28 -0.94
C GLY A 448 -3.19 12.77 -0.82
N LYS A 449 -2.17 12.19 -1.47
CA LYS A 449 -2.05 10.73 -1.61
C LYS A 449 -1.75 10.01 -0.29
N VAL A 450 -0.88 10.59 0.52
CA VAL A 450 -0.44 9.99 1.80
C VAL A 450 -0.60 11.01 2.90
N ALA A 451 -1.27 10.63 3.99
CA ALA A 451 -1.40 11.46 5.18
C ALA A 451 -0.03 11.73 5.80
N GLY A 452 0.24 12.98 6.13
CA GLY A 452 1.51 13.37 6.71
C GLY A 452 1.78 14.87 6.62
N GLU A 453 2.92 15.26 7.16
CA GLU A 453 3.49 16.59 7.03
C GLU A 453 4.59 16.56 5.96
N TYR A 454 4.53 17.49 5.03
CA TYR A 454 5.52 17.71 3.98
C TYR A 454 6.17 19.07 4.17
N GLN A 455 7.48 19.12 4.05
CA GLN A 455 8.25 20.35 4.11
C GLN A 455 8.84 20.62 2.73
N ILE A 456 8.70 21.86 2.25
CA ILE A 456 9.17 22.31 0.93
C ILE A 456 10.07 23.53 1.13
N ASP A 457 11.17 23.57 0.36
CA ASP A 457 12.14 24.65 0.41
C ASP A 457 12.80 24.86 -0.95
N ASN A 458 13.36 26.08 -1.18
CA ASN A 458 14.12 26.46 -2.37
C ASN A 458 13.41 26.12 -3.70
N SER A 459 12.16 26.55 -3.83
CA SER A 459 11.36 26.38 -5.04
C SER A 459 11.85 27.31 -6.15
N LYS A 460 12.06 26.74 -7.35
CA LYS A 460 12.43 27.47 -8.58
C LYS A 460 11.50 27.07 -9.69
N PHE A 461 11.08 28.04 -10.49
CA PHE A 461 10.26 27.78 -11.67
C PHE A 461 10.59 28.81 -12.76
N GLY A 462 10.68 28.40 -14.00
CA GLY A 462 10.92 29.33 -15.12
C GLY A 462 11.24 28.62 -16.43
N VAL A 463 11.58 29.41 -17.45
CA VAL A 463 11.98 28.89 -18.75
C VAL A 463 13.33 28.20 -18.64
N ALA A 464 13.40 26.93 -19.07
CA ALA A 464 14.63 26.16 -19.06
C ALA A 464 15.66 26.77 -20.02
N LYS A 465 16.87 27.04 -19.53
CA LYS A 465 18.03 27.45 -20.33
C LYS A 465 18.68 26.23 -20.98
N ASN A 466 19.23 26.37 -22.17
CA ASN A 466 19.92 25.30 -22.93
C ASN A 466 19.06 24.10 -23.35
N GLN A 467 18.44 24.28 -24.53
CA GLN A 467 17.81 23.17 -25.28
C GLN A 467 18.79 22.47 -26.24
N GLY A 468 20.08 22.45 -25.90
CA GLY A 468 21.06 21.67 -26.64
C GLY A 468 21.18 20.32 -25.94
N GLU A 469 20.68 19.26 -26.58
CA GLU A 469 20.72 17.84 -26.19
C GLU A 469 20.41 17.57 -24.73
N SER A 470 19.26 17.03 -24.50
CA SER A 470 18.96 16.31 -23.26
C SER A 470 20.19 15.48 -22.89
N ALA A 471 20.94 15.94 -21.91
CA ALA A 471 21.93 15.10 -21.27
C ALA A 471 21.13 13.88 -20.78
N ALA A 472 21.32 12.77 -21.47
CA ALA A 472 20.70 11.51 -21.08
C ALA A 472 21.01 11.35 -19.59
N LYS A 473 19.97 11.36 -18.74
CA LYS A 473 20.11 11.12 -17.30
C LYS A 473 20.81 9.78 -17.18
N GLN A 474 22.09 9.80 -16.89
CA GLN A 474 22.89 8.59 -16.74
C GLN A 474 22.54 8.07 -15.33
N PHE A 475 21.61 7.14 -15.29
CA PHE A 475 21.30 6.39 -14.07
C PHE A 475 22.51 5.53 -13.73
N ILE A 476 23.24 5.92 -12.71
CA ILE A 476 24.36 5.10 -12.21
C ILE A 476 23.80 4.22 -11.11
N LEU A 477 23.66 2.95 -11.43
CA LEU A 477 23.33 1.91 -10.46
C LEU A 477 24.56 1.67 -9.59
N VAL A 478 24.56 2.14 -8.36
CA VAL A 478 25.64 1.83 -7.42
C VAL A 478 25.23 0.62 -6.60
N ARG A 479 25.56 -0.58 -7.08
CA ARG A 479 25.87 -1.71 -6.20
C ARG A 479 27.23 -1.40 -5.59
N ARG A 480 27.26 -1.04 -4.27
CA ARG A 480 28.48 -0.80 -3.48
C ARG A 480 29.72 -0.41 -4.30
N ALA A 481 30.01 0.88 -4.26
CA ALA A 481 31.28 1.52 -4.62
C ALA A 481 31.84 1.22 -6.02
N ASP A 482 31.61 2.11 -6.98
CA ASP A 482 32.68 2.61 -7.83
C ASP A 482 32.36 4.04 -8.31
N ARG A 483 33.39 4.89 -8.22
CA ARG A 483 33.31 6.34 -8.43
C ARG A 483 33.78 6.66 -9.84
N ARG A 484 32.98 7.38 -10.63
CA ARG A 484 33.52 8.28 -11.66
C ARG A 484 32.61 9.49 -11.81
N THR A 485 33.20 10.66 -11.53
CA THR A 485 32.60 11.99 -11.65
C THR A 485 32.64 12.49 -13.09
N ARG A 486 31.51 12.98 -13.59
CA ARG A 486 31.40 14.07 -14.55
C ARG A 486 30.20 14.93 -14.19
N GLY A 487 30.36 16.26 -14.18
CA GLY A 487 29.43 17.24 -13.67
C GLY A 487 28.00 17.06 -14.18
N GLY A 488 27.09 16.91 -13.23
CA GLY A 488 25.67 16.79 -13.40
C GLY A 488 25.05 16.37 -12.06
N THR A 489 23.79 16.67 -11.82
CA THR A 489 23.07 16.14 -10.66
C THR A 489 23.17 14.64 -10.68
N THR A 490 23.88 14.04 -9.75
CA THR A 490 23.99 12.58 -9.64
C THR A 490 22.84 12.08 -8.77
N ILE A 491 21.85 11.47 -9.41
CA ILE A 491 20.81 10.74 -8.70
C ILE A 491 21.36 9.35 -8.41
N THR A 492 21.60 9.06 -7.13
CA THR A 492 22.04 7.74 -6.70
C THR A 492 20.85 7.02 -6.09
N TYR A 493 20.51 5.85 -6.65
CA TYR A 493 19.53 4.98 -6.03
C TYR A 493 20.26 3.92 -5.21
N THR A 494 19.97 3.85 -3.94
CA THR A 494 20.40 2.73 -3.10
C THR A 494 19.31 1.68 -3.12
N ILE A 495 19.53 0.60 -3.85
CA ILE A 495 18.62 -0.53 -3.91
C ILE A 495 18.83 -1.35 -2.63
N LYS A 496 17.73 -1.58 -1.89
CA LYS A 496 17.76 -2.45 -0.72
C LYS A 496 18.11 -3.88 -1.12
N SER A 497 18.98 -4.51 -0.37
CA SER A 497 19.28 -5.92 -0.54
C SER A 497 18.03 -6.79 -0.31
N PRO A 498 17.99 -8.04 -0.81
CA PRO A 498 16.90 -8.96 -0.53
C PRO A 498 16.62 -9.14 0.97
N GLU A 499 17.69 -9.14 1.80
CA GLU A 499 17.54 -9.27 3.26
C GLU A 499 16.98 -8.01 3.91
N GLU A 500 17.37 -6.82 3.46
CA GLU A 500 16.79 -5.56 3.93
C GLU A 500 15.30 -5.45 3.58
N LYS A 501 14.90 -5.86 2.36
CA LYS A 501 13.49 -5.92 1.95
C LYS A 501 12.72 -6.92 2.79
N ARG A 502 13.26 -8.12 2.96
CA ARG A 502 12.67 -9.16 3.80
C ARG A 502 12.46 -8.68 5.23
N THR A 503 13.48 -8.07 5.83
CA THR A 503 13.43 -7.55 7.21
C THR A 503 12.36 -6.45 7.34
N ALA A 504 12.30 -5.51 6.40
CA ALA A 504 11.30 -4.44 6.40
C ALA A 504 9.86 -4.97 6.26
N LEU A 505 9.65 -5.94 5.36
CA LEU A 505 8.34 -6.55 5.17
C LEU A 505 7.91 -7.43 6.36
N LEU A 506 8.84 -8.17 6.98
CA LEU A 506 8.55 -8.93 8.20
C LEU A 506 8.19 -8.00 9.36
N GLY A 507 8.88 -6.87 9.50
CA GLY A 507 8.52 -5.84 10.48
C GLY A 507 7.12 -5.27 10.26
N ALA A 508 6.72 -5.05 9.00
CA ALA A 508 5.37 -4.62 8.65
C ALA A 508 4.32 -5.70 8.95
N MET A 509 4.61 -6.96 8.66
CA MET A 509 3.73 -8.10 8.99
C MET A 509 3.55 -8.24 10.50
N GLU A 510 4.63 -8.22 11.26
CA GLU A 510 4.59 -8.29 12.72
C GLU A 510 3.80 -7.11 13.31
N GLY A 511 4.08 -5.88 12.83
CA GLY A 511 3.38 -4.67 13.26
C GLY A 511 1.88 -4.70 12.93
N TRP A 512 1.52 -5.23 11.77
CA TRP A 512 0.13 -5.43 11.35
C TRP A 512 -0.61 -6.40 12.26
N ILE A 513 -0.11 -7.62 12.42
CA ILE A 513 -0.72 -8.67 13.24
C ILE A 513 -0.78 -8.25 14.72
N LYS A 514 0.30 -7.67 15.23
CA LYS A 514 0.36 -7.14 16.60
C LYS A 514 -0.66 -6.02 16.82
N GLY A 515 -0.76 -5.08 15.89
CA GLY A 515 -1.69 -3.95 16.02
C GLY A 515 -3.14 -4.40 16.11
N VAL A 516 -3.58 -5.36 15.29
CA VAL A 516 -4.92 -5.96 15.40
C VAL A 516 -5.09 -6.68 16.74
N ALA A 517 -4.11 -7.48 17.15
CA ALA A 517 -4.20 -8.24 18.40
C ALA A 517 -4.28 -7.31 19.63
N ASP A 518 -3.44 -6.29 19.68
CA ASP A 518 -3.46 -5.28 20.76
C ASP A 518 -4.79 -4.55 20.81
N HIS A 519 -5.30 -4.12 19.63
CA HIS A 519 -6.56 -3.42 19.55
C HIS A 519 -7.76 -4.25 20.01
N LEU A 520 -7.85 -5.52 19.58
CA LEU A 520 -8.90 -6.44 20.08
C LEU A 520 -8.79 -6.67 21.59
N ALA A 521 -7.55 -6.76 22.11
CA ALA A 521 -7.32 -6.88 23.55
C ALA A 521 -7.77 -5.63 24.33
N GLU A 522 -7.52 -4.42 23.81
CA GLU A 522 -8.00 -3.17 24.38
C GLU A 522 -9.54 -3.10 24.43
N LYS A 523 -10.20 -3.68 23.43
CA LYS A 523 -11.68 -3.83 23.40
C LYS A 523 -12.20 -5.01 24.24
N ASN A 524 -11.34 -5.79 24.86
CA ASN A 524 -11.68 -7.03 25.60
C ASN A 524 -12.38 -8.06 24.69
N VAL A 525 -11.99 -8.16 23.43
CA VAL A 525 -12.51 -9.11 22.45
C VAL A 525 -11.49 -10.22 22.22
N VAL A 526 -11.91 -11.46 22.45
CA VAL A 526 -11.14 -12.65 22.12
C VAL A 526 -11.77 -13.28 20.88
N PRO A 527 -11.14 -13.20 19.70
CA PRO A 527 -11.70 -13.84 18.51
C PRO A 527 -11.71 -15.36 18.68
N TYR A 528 -12.78 -16.00 18.23
CA TYR A 528 -12.89 -17.46 18.21
C TYR A 528 -11.79 -18.08 17.37
N GLY A 529 -11.57 -17.52 16.18
CA GLY A 529 -10.53 -17.93 15.25
C GLY A 529 -10.13 -16.80 14.33
N TYR A 530 -9.09 -17.05 13.56
CA TYR A 530 -8.56 -16.09 12.59
C TYR A 530 -8.02 -16.80 11.35
N ASP A 531 -8.42 -16.36 10.15
CA ASP A 531 -7.77 -16.75 8.90
C ASP A 531 -6.42 -16.04 8.82
N VAL A 532 -5.37 -16.73 9.26
CA VAL A 532 -4.01 -16.18 9.23
C VAL A 532 -3.53 -16.01 7.79
N ILE A 533 -3.86 -16.98 6.94
CA ILE A 533 -3.55 -16.95 5.51
C ILE A 533 -4.81 -17.31 4.73
N ASN A 534 -5.14 -16.46 3.77
CA ASN A 534 -6.23 -16.66 2.83
C ASN A 534 -5.70 -16.93 1.42
N GLU A 535 -6.26 -17.95 0.76
CA GLU A 535 -6.03 -18.31 -0.65
C GLU A 535 -4.55 -18.47 -1.05
N PRO A 536 -3.78 -19.30 -0.33
CA PRO A 536 -2.37 -19.46 -0.64
C PRO A 536 -2.08 -20.27 -1.89
N ILE A 537 -3.03 -21.06 -2.41
CA ILE A 537 -2.81 -22.00 -3.51
C ILE A 537 -3.40 -21.47 -4.82
N THR A 538 -2.61 -21.50 -5.88
CA THR A 538 -3.05 -21.06 -7.22
C THR A 538 -3.98 -22.08 -7.85
N ASP A 539 -4.95 -21.60 -8.66
CA ASP A 539 -5.77 -22.46 -9.48
C ASP A 539 -4.96 -23.11 -10.62
N GLY A 540 -5.40 -24.27 -11.07
CA GLY A 540 -4.78 -25.01 -12.18
C GLY A 540 -3.38 -25.52 -11.90
N SER A 541 -2.45 -24.68 -11.49
CA SER A 541 -1.05 -25.07 -11.21
C SER A 541 -0.83 -25.68 -9.83
N ASN A 542 -1.75 -25.43 -8.88
CA ASN A 542 -1.70 -25.92 -7.49
C ASN A 542 -0.40 -25.58 -6.75
N LYS A 543 0.15 -24.37 -6.99
CA LYS A 543 1.39 -23.87 -6.40
C LYS A 543 1.12 -22.88 -5.28
N VAL A 544 2.07 -22.72 -4.37
CA VAL A 544 2.01 -21.66 -3.35
C VAL A 544 2.26 -20.31 -4.02
N ARG A 545 1.28 -19.42 -3.93
CA ARG A 545 1.33 -18.07 -4.55
C ARG A 545 2.55 -17.28 -4.09
N GLY A 546 3.22 -16.64 -5.04
CA GLY A 546 4.41 -15.81 -4.82
C GLY A 546 5.67 -16.59 -4.45
N VAL A 547 5.55 -17.80 -3.91
CA VAL A 547 6.66 -18.65 -3.50
C VAL A 547 7.08 -19.58 -4.63
N ASP A 548 6.19 -20.47 -5.06
CA ASP A 548 6.50 -21.54 -6.01
C ASP A 548 6.15 -21.15 -7.46
N ASP A 549 5.18 -20.29 -7.66
CA ASP A 549 4.81 -19.76 -8.97
C ASP A 549 5.72 -18.62 -9.41
N GLY A 550 6.40 -17.95 -8.46
CA GLY A 550 7.27 -16.81 -8.74
C GLY A 550 6.50 -15.55 -9.15
N ALA A 551 5.18 -15.52 -8.94
CA ALA A 551 4.33 -14.38 -9.28
C ALA A 551 4.46 -13.25 -8.25
N PHE A 552 4.59 -12.02 -8.75
CA PHE A 552 4.52 -10.81 -7.91
C PHE A 552 3.11 -10.20 -7.91
N GLY A 553 2.30 -10.53 -8.88
CA GLY A 553 0.94 -10.01 -9.05
C GLY A 553 0.07 -10.99 -9.82
N GLY A 554 -0.88 -10.44 -10.55
CA GLY A 554 -1.81 -11.21 -11.34
C GLY A 554 -1.17 -12.13 -12.38
N SER A 555 -1.99 -12.95 -12.98
CA SER A 555 -1.60 -13.78 -14.10
C SER A 555 -2.45 -13.43 -15.32
N THR A 556 -1.89 -13.65 -16.52
CA THR A 556 -2.62 -13.55 -17.77
C THR A 556 -2.64 -14.93 -18.40
N THR A 557 -3.83 -15.45 -18.68
CA THR A 557 -3.99 -16.72 -19.40
C THR A 557 -4.33 -16.40 -20.85
N ASP A 558 -3.56 -16.94 -21.80
CA ASP A 558 -3.82 -16.79 -23.23
C ASP A 558 -4.94 -17.73 -23.73
N ASP A 559 -5.36 -17.55 -24.99
CA ASP A 559 -6.42 -18.34 -25.59
C ASP A 559 -6.06 -19.84 -25.72
N ASP A 560 -4.79 -20.19 -25.61
CA ASP A 560 -4.27 -21.56 -25.62
C ASP A 560 -4.19 -22.19 -24.22
N GLY A 561 -4.58 -21.43 -23.17
CA GLY A 561 -4.59 -21.87 -21.78
C GLY A 561 -3.24 -21.76 -21.08
N ASN A 562 -2.24 -21.07 -21.66
CA ASN A 562 -0.95 -20.86 -20.99
C ASN A 562 -1.04 -19.65 -20.05
N THR A 563 -0.68 -19.85 -18.79
CA THR A 563 -0.69 -18.80 -17.78
C THR A 563 0.69 -18.18 -17.63
N THR A 564 0.77 -16.88 -17.83
CA THR A 564 1.96 -16.06 -17.59
C THR A 564 1.74 -15.26 -16.31
N TYR A 565 2.69 -15.35 -15.37
CA TYR A 565 2.64 -14.62 -14.09
C TYR A 565 3.44 -13.33 -14.15
N ASP A 566 2.88 -12.25 -13.62
CA ASP A 566 3.57 -10.98 -13.48
C ASP A 566 4.76 -11.11 -12.52
N LYS A 567 5.89 -10.59 -12.94
CA LYS A 567 7.12 -10.51 -12.13
C LYS A 567 7.36 -9.08 -11.69
N ALA A 568 8.06 -8.91 -10.57
CA ALA A 568 8.53 -7.59 -10.18
C ALA A 568 9.45 -7.05 -11.29
N PRO A 569 9.30 -5.76 -11.71
CA PRO A 569 10.22 -5.13 -12.64
C PRO A 569 11.65 -5.20 -12.10
N GLU A 570 12.62 -5.39 -12.99
CA GLU A 570 14.02 -5.33 -12.60
C GLU A 570 14.33 -3.93 -12.05
N GLU A 571 14.86 -3.86 -10.86
CA GLU A 571 15.14 -2.59 -10.17
C GLU A 571 16.17 -1.71 -10.88
N SER A 572 16.93 -2.30 -11.79
CA SER A 572 17.84 -1.61 -12.71
C SER A 572 17.10 -0.86 -13.83
N THR A 573 15.82 -1.16 -14.07
CA THR A 573 15.03 -0.54 -15.12
C THR A 573 14.39 0.76 -14.64
N THR A 574 14.01 1.62 -15.59
CA THR A 574 13.27 2.85 -15.28
C THR A 574 11.95 2.57 -14.55
N GLU A 575 11.27 1.48 -14.88
CA GLU A 575 10.03 1.06 -14.22
C GLU A 575 10.26 0.64 -12.77
N GLY A 576 11.30 -0.15 -12.50
CA GLY A 576 11.67 -0.55 -11.16
C GLY A 576 12.08 0.64 -10.28
N LEU A 577 12.87 1.57 -10.80
CA LEU A 577 13.29 2.78 -10.10
C LEU A 577 12.13 3.78 -9.87
N ASN A 578 11.21 3.88 -10.80
CA ASN A 578 10.03 4.76 -10.68
C ASN A 578 8.93 4.14 -9.82
N LEU A 579 9.11 2.90 -9.33
CA LEU A 579 8.13 2.17 -8.53
C LEU A 579 6.76 2.01 -9.23
N ASN A 580 6.74 2.01 -10.55
CA ASN A 580 5.54 1.80 -11.34
C ASN A 580 5.22 0.29 -11.46
N TRP A 581 4.93 -0.33 -10.34
CA TRP A 581 4.75 -1.78 -10.24
C TRP A 581 3.30 -2.24 -10.40
N GLY A 582 2.39 -1.32 -10.70
CA GLY A 582 0.95 -1.62 -10.77
C GLY A 582 0.33 -1.85 -9.38
N ASN A 583 -0.93 -2.30 -9.39
CA ASN A 583 -1.70 -2.66 -8.20
C ASN A 583 -1.73 -4.18 -8.00
N ASN A 584 -2.27 -4.62 -6.87
CA ASN A 584 -2.48 -6.03 -6.53
C ASN A 584 -1.20 -6.89 -6.60
N ARG A 585 -0.17 -6.48 -5.86
CA ARG A 585 1.10 -7.18 -5.77
C ARG A 585 1.22 -7.93 -4.44
N PHE A 586 1.65 -9.18 -4.48
CA PHE A 586 1.82 -10.02 -3.29
C PHE A 586 3.24 -9.87 -2.71
N TYR A 587 3.46 -8.81 -1.95
CA TYR A 587 4.77 -8.45 -1.41
C TYR A 587 5.36 -9.54 -0.52
N TRP A 588 4.57 -10.10 0.40
CA TRP A 588 5.07 -11.13 1.32
C TRP A 588 5.42 -12.43 0.60
N GLY A 589 4.54 -12.99 -0.21
CA GLY A 589 4.81 -14.22 -0.96
C GLY A 589 6.04 -14.10 -1.87
N TYR A 590 6.22 -12.94 -2.50
CA TYR A 590 7.31 -12.73 -3.43
C TYR A 590 8.65 -12.49 -2.74
N TYR A 591 8.70 -11.62 -1.72
CA TYR A 591 9.96 -11.22 -1.06
C TYR A 591 10.27 -12.00 0.23
N VAL A 592 9.28 -12.64 0.85
CA VAL A 592 9.41 -13.35 2.12
C VAL A 592 8.97 -14.80 1.91
N LYS A 593 9.87 -15.65 1.45
CA LYS A 593 9.54 -17.03 1.07
C LYS A 593 8.99 -17.90 2.21
N ASP A 594 9.32 -17.57 3.42
CA ASP A 594 8.82 -18.21 4.66
C ASP A 594 7.68 -17.41 5.33
N TYR A 595 6.99 -16.56 4.57
CA TYR A 595 5.92 -15.67 5.09
C TYR A 595 4.87 -16.42 5.90
N ALA A 596 4.53 -17.63 5.46
CA ALA A 596 3.46 -18.42 6.05
C ALA A 596 3.78 -18.80 7.51
N VAL A 597 4.92 -19.43 7.75
CA VAL A 597 5.30 -19.79 9.13
C VAL A 597 5.48 -18.56 10.00
N LYS A 598 6.01 -17.45 9.44
CA LYS A 598 6.17 -16.18 10.16
C LYS A 598 4.84 -15.58 10.58
N ALA A 599 3.85 -15.55 9.67
CA ALA A 599 2.51 -15.05 9.98
C ALA A 599 1.87 -15.83 11.14
N PHE A 600 1.95 -17.18 11.11
CA PHE A 600 1.44 -18.02 12.19
C PHE A 600 2.20 -17.82 13.51
N GLN A 601 3.53 -17.66 13.45
CA GLN A 601 4.34 -17.37 14.64
C GLN A 601 3.93 -16.03 15.27
N TYR A 602 3.71 -14.98 14.47
CA TYR A 602 3.26 -13.69 14.98
C TYR A 602 1.81 -13.76 15.49
N ALA A 603 0.92 -14.42 14.77
CA ALA A 603 -0.46 -14.59 15.22
C ALA A 603 -0.52 -15.32 16.57
N ARG A 604 0.23 -16.41 16.73
CA ARG A 604 0.30 -17.18 17.99
C ARG A 604 0.98 -16.40 19.13
N LYS A 605 1.91 -15.52 18.79
CA LYS A 605 2.62 -14.68 19.77
C LYS A 605 1.72 -13.59 20.37
N TYR A 606 0.84 -13.00 19.56
CA TYR A 606 0.11 -11.79 19.94
C TYR A 606 -1.38 -12.02 20.20
N LEU A 607 -2.02 -12.96 19.52
CA LEU A 607 -3.43 -13.31 19.81
C LEU A 607 -3.54 -14.17 21.09
N PRO A 608 -4.69 -14.14 21.77
CA PRO A 608 -4.98 -15.06 22.90
C PRO A 608 -4.77 -16.53 22.50
N ALA A 609 -4.29 -17.35 23.46
CA ALA A 609 -3.94 -18.75 23.20
C ALA A 609 -5.14 -19.60 22.76
N GLU A 610 -6.36 -19.24 23.16
CA GLU A 610 -7.60 -19.87 22.78
C GLU A 610 -8.05 -19.57 21.36
N THR A 611 -7.56 -18.49 20.73
CA THR A 611 -7.87 -18.15 19.33
C THR A 611 -7.34 -19.22 18.38
N LYS A 612 -8.23 -19.78 17.56
CA LYS A 612 -7.87 -20.80 16.56
C LYS A 612 -7.31 -20.18 15.31
N LEU A 613 -6.19 -20.70 14.81
CA LEU A 613 -5.49 -20.17 13.66
C LEU A 613 -5.70 -21.05 12.43
N PHE A 614 -6.24 -20.45 11.35
CA PHE A 614 -6.66 -21.17 10.15
C PHE A 614 -5.83 -20.76 8.92
N VAL A 615 -5.73 -21.70 7.97
CA VAL A 615 -5.47 -21.44 6.56
C VAL A 615 -6.78 -21.63 5.81
N ASN A 616 -7.18 -20.68 4.97
CA ASN A 616 -8.44 -20.69 4.22
C ASN A 616 -8.18 -20.68 2.71
N ASP A 617 -8.98 -21.45 1.93
CA ASP A 617 -8.90 -21.42 0.46
C ASP A 617 -10.25 -21.83 -0.17
N TYR A 618 -10.41 -21.58 -1.46
CA TYR A 618 -11.62 -21.80 -2.24
C TYR A 618 -11.44 -22.93 -3.26
N ASN A 619 -12.56 -23.38 -3.87
CA ASN A 619 -12.60 -24.45 -4.93
C ASN A 619 -12.00 -25.79 -4.49
N LEU A 620 -11.93 -26.08 -3.20
CA LEU A 620 -11.32 -27.30 -2.69
C LEU A 620 -12.19 -28.54 -2.97
N GLU A 621 -13.51 -28.35 -3.08
CA GLU A 621 -14.49 -29.40 -3.38
C GLU A 621 -14.43 -29.88 -4.84
N VAL A 622 -14.07 -28.97 -5.75
CA VAL A 622 -13.99 -29.26 -7.20
C VAL A 622 -12.57 -29.47 -7.70
N SER A 623 -11.55 -29.17 -6.89
CA SER A 623 -10.14 -29.29 -7.25
C SER A 623 -9.34 -30.14 -6.25
N PRO A 624 -9.36 -31.49 -6.38
CA PRO A 624 -8.60 -32.38 -5.48
C PRO A 624 -7.09 -32.11 -5.46
N GLY A 625 -6.52 -31.61 -6.57
CA GLY A 625 -5.12 -31.20 -6.65
C GLY A 625 -4.81 -29.98 -5.79
N LYS A 626 -5.68 -28.97 -5.81
CA LYS A 626 -5.57 -27.78 -4.97
C LYS A 626 -5.73 -28.13 -3.49
N LEU A 627 -6.71 -29.00 -3.17
CA LEU A 627 -6.90 -29.49 -1.80
C LEU A 627 -5.64 -30.22 -1.29
N ALA A 628 -5.06 -31.10 -2.08
CA ALA A 628 -3.83 -31.81 -1.69
C ALA A 628 -2.66 -30.83 -1.50
N ALA A 629 -2.53 -29.80 -2.34
CA ALA A 629 -1.53 -28.75 -2.20
C ALA A 629 -1.73 -27.94 -0.92
N LEU A 630 -2.98 -27.60 -0.57
CA LEU A 630 -3.30 -26.89 0.67
C LEU A 630 -2.95 -27.72 1.92
N VAL A 631 -3.29 -29.01 1.94
CA VAL A 631 -2.94 -29.92 3.04
C VAL A 631 -1.41 -30.00 3.20
N ASN A 632 -0.68 -30.11 2.10
CA ASN A 632 0.79 -30.10 2.12
C ASN A 632 1.35 -28.76 2.60
N PHE A 633 0.74 -27.64 2.22
CA PHE A 633 1.12 -26.31 2.68
C PHE A 633 0.95 -26.15 4.20
N VAL A 634 -0.19 -26.59 4.74
CA VAL A 634 -0.45 -26.61 6.19
C VAL A 634 0.58 -27.46 6.93
N LYS A 635 0.84 -28.67 6.43
CA LYS A 635 1.89 -29.53 6.97
C LYS A 635 3.27 -28.86 6.91
N GLY A 636 3.59 -28.19 5.82
CA GLY A 636 4.84 -27.46 5.63
C GLY A 636 5.04 -26.34 6.64
N ILE A 637 3.96 -25.64 7.03
CA ILE A 637 4.01 -24.62 8.10
C ILE A 637 4.34 -25.25 9.44
N ASP A 638 3.66 -26.33 9.81
CA ASP A 638 3.90 -27.06 11.07
C ASP A 638 5.32 -27.61 11.13
N ASP A 639 5.79 -28.24 10.05
CA ASP A 639 7.14 -28.80 9.94
C ASP A 639 8.21 -27.69 10.08
N ALA A 640 8.02 -26.55 9.41
CA ALA A 640 8.94 -25.41 9.48
C ALA A 640 8.95 -24.75 10.87
N ASN A 641 7.83 -24.81 11.59
CA ASN A 641 7.74 -24.33 12.98
C ASN A 641 8.35 -25.32 13.99
N GLY A 642 8.55 -26.57 13.61
CA GLY A 642 9.06 -27.64 14.49
C GLY A 642 8.00 -28.22 15.43
N SER A 643 6.76 -27.74 15.38
CA SER A 643 5.60 -28.22 16.15
C SER A 643 4.32 -27.72 15.49
N PRO A 644 3.16 -28.39 15.71
CA PRO A 644 1.89 -27.92 15.20
C PRO A 644 1.58 -26.49 15.65
N ILE A 645 1.33 -25.58 14.70
CA ILE A 645 0.97 -24.18 14.95
C ILE A 645 -0.34 -23.79 14.24
N VAL A 646 -0.68 -24.49 13.16
CA VAL A 646 -1.95 -24.35 12.46
C VAL A 646 -3.01 -25.16 13.20
N ASP A 647 -4.09 -24.52 13.66
CA ASP A 647 -5.17 -25.23 14.35
C ASP A 647 -6.19 -25.83 13.38
N GLY A 648 -6.45 -25.17 12.26
CA GLY A 648 -7.52 -25.58 11.36
C GLY A 648 -7.31 -25.24 9.88
N ILE A 649 -8.14 -25.83 9.06
CA ILE A 649 -8.24 -25.61 7.62
C ILE A 649 -9.65 -25.10 7.33
N GLY A 650 -9.74 -23.94 6.66
CA GLY A 650 -10.96 -23.36 6.13
C GLY A 650 -11.17 -23.75 4.67
N THR A 651 -12.41 -23.89 4.26
CA THR A 651 -12.86 -23.98 2.88
C THR A 651 -13.97 -22.99 2.64
N GLN A 652 -13.83 -22.13 1.63
CA GLN A 652 -14.81 -21.06 1.37
C GLN A 652 -16.16 -21.63 0.96
N VAL A 653 -16.18 -22.56 0.03
CA VAL A 653 -17.41 -23.22 -0.49
C VAL A 653 -18.37 -22.20 -1.12
N HIS A 654 -17.91 -21.49 -2.15
CA HIS A 654 -18.76 -20.68 -3.02
C HIS A 654 -19.35 -21.57 -4.12
N PHE A 655 -20.59 -22.01 -3.94
CA PHE A 655 -21.23 -22.91 -4.92
C PHE A 655 -21.82 -22.16 -6.09
N ASP A 656 -21.58 -22.64 -7.31
CA ASP A 656 -22.18 -22.18 -8.56
C ASP A 656 -23.15 -23.23 -9.11
N LEU A 657 -24.45 -22.96 -8.94
CA LEU A 657 -25.53 -23.78 -9.45
C LEU A 657 -26.15 -23.24 -10.75
N LYS A 658 -25.38 -22.51 -11.58
CA LYS A 658 -25.87 -22.01 -12.89
C LYS A 658 -26.41 -23.10 -13.81
N ALA A 659 -26.02 -24.35 -13.61
CA ALA A 659 -26.54 -25.51 -14.33
C ALA A 659 -27.93 -25.97 -13.86
N ALA A 660 -28.44 -25.43 -12.74
CA ALA A 660 -29.78 -25.79 -12.27
C ALA A 660 -30.86 -25.27 -13.23
N THR A 661 -31.87 -26.10 -13.43
CA THR A 661 -32.96 -25.89 -14.40
C THR A 661 -34.35 -25.98 -13.75
N ASP A 662 -35.40 -25.87 -14.57
CA ASP A 662 -36.76 -26.12 -14.11
C ASP A 662 -37.09 -27.60 -13.89
N ASP A 663 -36.18 -28.52 -14.26
CA ASP A 663 -36.32 -29.95 -14.08
C ASP A 663 -35.70 -30.40 -12.75
N VAL A 664 -36.53 -30.82 -11.82
CA VAL A 664 -36.15 -31.27 -10.49
C VAL A 664 -35.22 -32.48 -10.54
N ALA A 665 -35.44 -33.46 -11.44
CA ALA A 665 -34.60 -34.64 -11.53
C ALA A 665 -33.16 -34.30 -11.97
N THR A 666 -33.01 -33.33 -12.87
CA THR A 666 -31.71 -32.80 -13.24
C THR A 666 -31.03 -32.12 -12.03
N ASN A 667 -31.77 -31.30 -11.29
CA ASN A 667 -31.27 -30.60 -10.09
C ASN A 667 -30.87 -31.57 -8.98
N ASP A 668 -31.66 -32.62 -8.71
CA ASP A 668 -31.33 -33.69 -7.76
C ASP A 668 -30.02 -34.43 -8.16
N SER A 669 -29.77 -34.59 -9.46
CA SER A 669 -28.53 -35.15 -9.94
C SER A 669 -27.32 -34.24 -9.73
N ILE A 670 -27.50 -32.91 -9.89
CA ILE A 670 -26.46 -31.91 -9.60
C ILE A 670 -26.08 -31.98 -8.13
N ILE A 671 -27.06 -31.94 -7.22
CA ILE A 671 -26.83 -32.02 -5.78
C ILE A 671 -26.13 -33.32 -5.37
N ARG A 672 -26.52 -34.46 -5.97
CA ARG A 672 -25.89 -35.74 -5.68
C ARG A 672 -24.40 -35.76 -6.06
N VAL A 673 -24.05 -35.27 -7.26
CA VAL A 673 -22.67 -35.21 -7.72
C VAL A 673 -21.87 -34.22 -6.84
N LEU A 674 -22.45 -33.08 -6.50
CA LEU A 674 -21.80 -32.10 -5.63
C LEU A 674 -21.53 -32.67 -4.24
N LYS A 675 -22.50 -33.43 -3.68
CA LYS A 675 -22.31 -34.12 -2.39
C LYS A 675 -21.13 -35.09 -2.42
N GLU A 676 -20.96 -35.87 -3.51
CA GLU A 676 -19.83 -36.80 -3.63
C GLU A 676 -18.48 -36.08 -3.56
N HIS A 677 -18.38 -34.90 -4.18
CA HIS A 677 -17.18 -34.08 -4.17
C HIS A 677 -16.95 -33.46 -2.77
N VAL A 678 -17.98 -32.89 -2.17
CA VAL A 678 -17.94 -32.30 -0.83
C VAL A 678 -17.58 -33.34 0.24
N ASP A 679 -18.19 -34.53 0.19
CA ASP A 679 -17.87 -35.63 1.11
C ASP A 679 -16.39 -36.03 1.01
N GLN A 680 -15.85 -36.11 -0.21
CA GLN A 680 -14.44 -36.45 -0.44
C GLN A 680 -13.51 -35.33 0.09
N MET A 681 -13.86 -34.08 -0.13
CA MET A 681 -13.14 -32.93 0.42
C MET A 681 -13.10 -32.99 1.95
N PHE A 682 -14.24 -33.14 2.61
CA PHE A 682 -14.31 -33.21 4.07
C PHE A 682 -13.55 -34.39 4.65
N LYS A 683 -13.63 -35.57 4.03
CA LYS A 683 -12.85 -36.76 4.46
C LYS A 683 -11.34 -36.45 4.37
N THR A 684 -10.91 -35.80 3.32
CA THR A 684 -9.50 -35.44 3.12
C THR A 684 -9.07 -34.43 4.20
N MET A 685 -9.88 -33.39 4.46
CA MET A 685 -9.58 -32.39 5.49
C MET A 685 -9.59 -33.02 6.90
N ALA A 686 -10.57 -33.87 7.22
CA ALA A 686 -10.65 -34.57 8.50
C ALA A 686 -9.44 -35.48 8.75
N SER A 687 -8.86 -36.08 7.70
CA SER A 687 -7.68 -36.94 7.81
C SER A 687 -6.44 -36.23 8.32
N THR A 688 -6.41 -34.90 8.27
CA THR A 688 -5.29 -34.07 8.80
C THR A 688 -5.28 -34.01 10.32
N GLY A 689 -6.37 -34.35 11.00
CA GLY A 689 -6.55 -34.16 12.45
C GLY A 689 -6.75 -32.71 12.87
N LYS A 690 -6.80 -31.76 11.92
CA LYS A 690 -7.03 -30.34 12.17
C LYS A 690 -8.51 -30.01 12.34
N LEU A 691 -8.81 -28.87 12.93
CA LEU A 691 -10.15 -28.30 12.87
C LEU A 691 -10.52 -28.03 11.40
N VAL A 692 -11.79 -28.24 11.07
CA VAL A 692 -12.34 -27.94 9.74
C VAL A 692 -13.45 -26.93 9.87
N ARG A 693 -13.43 -25.92 9.00
CA ARG A 693 -14.43 -24.87 8.95
C ARG A 693 -14.87 -24.60 7.52
N VAL A 694 -16.18 -24.48 7.29
CA VAL A 694 -16.71 -23.80 6.11
C VAL A 694 -16.77 -22.31 6.41
N THR A 695 -16.07 -21.49 5.63
CA THR A 695 -15.80 -20.11 5.97
C THR A 695 -16.65 -19.09 5.24
N GLU A 696 -17.15 -19.40 4.05
CA GLU A 696 -17.76 -18.41 3.15
C GLU A 696 -18.89 -18.99 2.29
N LEU A 697 -19.74 -19.82 2.89
CA LEU A 697 -20.82 -20.52 2.18
C LEU A 697 -21.82 -19.56 1.54
N ASP A 698 -21.86 -19.53 0.23
CA ASP A 698 -22.94 -18.97 -0.57
C ASP A 698 -23.29 -19.92 -1.73
N VAL A 699 -24.49 -19.74 -2.31
CA VAL A 699 -25.01 -20.66 -3.35
C VAL A 699 -25.61 -19.85 -4.50
N ALA A 700 -24.81 -19.49 -5.48
CA ALA A 700 -25.21 -18.73 -6.65
C ALA A 700 -26.09 -19.56 -7.62
N LEU A 701 -27.10 -18.94 -8.20
CA LEU A 701 -27.97 -19.57 -9.21
C LEU A 701 -27.71 -19.04 -10.63
N GLY A 702 -26.90 -17.98 -10.77
CA GLY A 702 -26.61 -17.35 -12.06
C GLY A 702 -27.75 -16.53 -12.64
N THR A 703 -28.75 -16.20 -11.84
CA THR A 703 -29.94 -15.45 -12.26
C THR A 703 -30.55 -14.68 -11.11
N SER A 704 -31.14 -13.53 -11.43
CA SER A 704 -31.92 -12.71 -10.47
C SER A 704 -33.39 -13.14 -10.37
N SER A 705 -33.83 -14.11 -11.18
CA SER A 705 -35.22 -14.54 -11.25
C SER A 705 -35.31 -16.08 -11.36
N PRO A 706 -34.88 -16.81 -10.32
CA PRO A 706 -34.92 -18.26 -10.33
C PRO A 706 -36.33 -18.81 -10.35
N SER A 707 -36.51 -19.99 -10.95
CA SER A 707 -37.72 -20.77 -10.85
C SER A 707 -37.86 -21.41 -9.46
N ALA A 708 -39.05 -21.93 -9.15
CA ALA A 708 -39.28 -22.69 -7.91
C ALA A 708 -38.37 -23.92 -7.80
N ALA A 709 -38.07 -24.60 -8.92
CA ALA A 709 -37.16 -25.74 -8.95
C ALA A 709 -35.71 -25.34 -8.67
N GLN A 710 -35.26 -24.19 -9.17
CA GLN A 710 -33.94 -23.66 -8.88
C GLN A 710 -33.82 -23.23 -7.41
N TYR A 711 -34.83 -22.56 -6.84
CA TYR A 711 -34.84 -22.25 -5.40
C TYR A 711 -34.83 -23.51 -4.50
N LYS A 712 -35.54 -24.59 -4.94
CA LYS A 712 -35.46 -25.88 -4.24
C LYS A 712 -34.03 -26.43 -4.32
N CYS A 713 -33.41 -26.42 -5.49
CA CYS A 713 -32.03 -26.89 -5.67
C CYS A 713 -31.06 -26.12 -4.75
N GLN A 714 -31.21 -24.80 -4.63
CA GLN A 714 -30.44 -23.97 -3.71
C GLN A 714 -30.65 -24.40 -2.26
N SER A 715 -31.90 -24.61 -1.86
CA SER A 715 -32.23 -25.09 -0.51
C SER A 715 -31.62 -26.45 -0.22
N ASP A 716 -31.70 -27.38 -1.18
CA ASP A 716 -31.13 -28.74 -1.05
C ASP A 716 -29.59 -28.68 -0.98
N CYS A 717 -28.97 -27.74 -1.68
CA CYS A 717 -27.53 -27.51 -1.59
C CYS A 717 -27.12 -27.03 -0.18
N TYR A 718 -27.81 -26.02 0.38
CA TYR A 718 -27.57 -25.61 1.75
C TYR A 718 -27.78 -26.76 2.75
N LYS A 719 -28.85 -27.54 2.60
CA LYS A 719 -29.10 -28.71 3.44
C LYS A 719 -27.96 -29.71 3.35
N MET A 720 -27.57 -30.05 2.12
CA MET A 720 -26.54 -31.03 1.82
C MET A 720 -25.20 -30.70 2.49
N ILE A 721 -24.76 -29.44 2.45
CA ILE A 721 -23.46 -29.04 3.02
C ILE A 721 -23.43 -29.23 4.53
N PHE A 722 -24.52 -28.85 5.25
CA PHE A 722 -24.62 -29.05 6.70
C PHE A 722 -24.66 -30.54 7.07
N GLU A 723 -25.40 -31.36 6.32
CA GLU A 723 -25.46 -32.82 6.52
C GLU A 723 -24.10 -33.47 6.24
N SER A 724 -23.50 -33.18 5.09
CA SER A 724 -22.19 -33.72 4.69
C SER A 724 -21.09 -33.32 5.69
N TYR A 725 -21.10 -32.10 6.20
CA TYR A 725 -20.16 -31.66 7.22
C TYR A 725 -20.26 -32.48 8.49
N LYS A 726 -21.49 -32.66 9.01
CA LYS A 726 -21.73 -33.48 10.19
C LYS A 726 -21.38 -34.97 9.99
N GLU A 727 -21.63 -35.50 8.81
CA GLU A 727 -21.36 -36.90 8.47
C GLU A 727 -19.87 -37.23 8.37
N ASN A 728 -19.07 -36.29 7.80
CA ASN A 728 -17.69 -36.56 7.39
C ASN A 728 -16.62 -35.91 8.28
N ILE A 729 -16.97 -34.92 9.09
CA ILE A 729 -16.03 -34.27 10.01
C ILE A 729 -16.31 -34.77 11.45
N PRO A 730 -15.32 -35.42 12.11
CA PRO A 730 -15.45 -35.81 13.52
C PRO A 730 -15.83 -34.62 14.41
N GLU A 731 -16.70 -34.80 15.35
CA GLU A 731 -17.22 -33.75 16.22
C GLU A 731 -16.11 -32.89 16.86
N ALA A 732 -15.02 -33.52 17.30
CA ALA A 732 -13.88 -32.82 17.88
C ALA A 732 -13.11 -31.92 16.88
N GLN A 733 -13.34 -32.06 15.59
CA GLN A 733 -12.73 -31.27 14.51
C GLN A 733 -13.72 -30.25 13.92
N GLN A 734 -14.99 -30.27 14.32
CA GLN A 734 -16.02 -29.35 13.82
C GLN A 734 -15.81 -27.96 14.41
N SER A 735 -15.46 -26.99 13.55
CA SER A 735 -15.30 -25.57 13.93
C SER A 735 -16.50 -24.72 13.52
N GLY A 736 -17.33 -25.20 12.61
CA GLY A 736 -18.58 -24.56 12.20
C GLY A 736 -18.65 -24.17 10.73
N ILE A 737 -19.75 -23.51 10.39
CA ILE A 737 -20.08 -23.06 9.03
C ILE A 737 -20.46 -21.59 9.09
N THR A 738 -19.86 -20.75 8.24
CA THR A 738 -20.21 -19.34 8.04
C THR A 738 -20.95 -19.20 6.72
N ILE A 739 -22.14 -18.62 6.74
CA ILE A 739 -22.88 -18.20 5.56
C ILE A 739 -22.34 -16.84 5.13
N TRP A 740 -22.02 -16.66 3.83
CA TRP A 740 -21.41 -15.46 3.32
C TRP A 740 -22.42 -14.52 2.69
N GLY A 741 -22.74 -13.43 3.41
CA GLY A 741 -23.84 -12.53 3.13
C GLY A 741 -25.14 -12.97 3.80
N LEU A 742 -25.96 -11.99 4.21
CA LEU A 742 -27.23 -12.22 4.90
C LEU A 742 -28.37 -12.39 3.90
N SER A 743 -28.46 -11.49 2.92
CA SER A 743 -29.60 -11.36 2.04
C SER A 743 -29.18 -11.15 0.58
N ASP A 744 -30.14 -11.28 -0.33
CA ASP A 744 -29.99 -10.95 -1.75
C ASP A 744 -30.10 -9.43 -2.02
N ASN A 745 -30.01 -8.58 -1.02
CA ASN A 745 -30.10 -7.14 -1.18
C ASN A 745 -28.94 -6.66 -2.05
N ALA A 746 -29.22 -5.78 -3.03
CA ALA A 746 -28.22 -5.28 -3.96
C ALA A 746 -27.04 -4.59 -3.25
N ASP A 747 -27.27 -4.02 -2.07
CA ASP A 747 -26.25 -3.37 -1.27
C ASP A 747 -25.21 -4.36 -0.72
N GLU A 748 -25.56 -5.63 -0.53
CA GLU A 748 -24.64 -6.71 -0.16
C GLU A 748 -23.87 -7.28 -1.36
N HIS A 749 -24.39 -7.06 -2.60
CA HIS A 749 -23.91 -7.72 -3.81
C HIS A 749 -23.38 -6.75 -4.87
N GLU A 750 -22.96 -5.54 -4.48
CA GLU A 750 -22.44 -4.56 -5.45
C GLU A 750 -21.19 -5.07 -6.18
N TYR A 751 -20.33 -5.79 -5.46
CA TYR A 751 -19.03 -6.27 -5.96
C TYR A 751 -18.90 -7.79 -6.03
N TRP A 752 -19.81 -8.54 -5.37
CA TRP A 752 -19.77 -9.99 -5.34
C TRP A 752 -21.14 -10.57 -5.71
N LEU A 753 -21.19 -11.45 -6.71
CA LEU A 753 -22.42 -12.10 -7.22
C LEU A 753 -23.51 -11.09 -7.61
N LYS A 754 -23.14 -9.95 -8.18
CA LYS A 754 -24.06 -8.90 -8.59
C LYS A 754 -25.13 -9.43 -9.52
N GLY A 755 -26.40 -9.21 -9.14
CA GLY A 755 -27.56 -9.67 -9.92
C GLY A 755 -27.90 -11.14 -9.75
N ASP A 756 -27.30 -11.83 -8.80
CA ASP A 756 -27.66 -13.18 -8.35
C ASP A 756 -28.46 -13.13 -7.03
N VAL A 757 -28.90 -14.29 -6.56
CA VAL A 757 -29.69 -14.43 -5.31
C VAL A 757 -29.12 -15.55 -4.43
N PRO A 758 -27.88 -15.42 -3.93
CA PRO A 758 -27.16 -16.53 -3.31
C PRO A 758 -27.53 -16.83 -1.86
N ASN A 759 -28.16 -15.90 -1.13
CA ASN A 759 -28.26 -15.94 0.33
C ASN A 759 -29.58 -16.52 0.85
N ILE A 760 -29.73 -16.54 2.18
CA ILE A 760 -30.85 -17.21 2.86
C ILE A 760 -32.06 -16.30 3.12
N PHE A 761 -31.86 -14.98 2.99
CA PHE A 761 -32.95 -14.00 2.94
C PHE A 761 -33.02 -13.38 1.55
N ASP A 762 -34.19 -12.95 1.12
CA ASP A 762 -34.38 -12.24 -0.15
C ASP A 762 -33.97 -10.76 -0.03
N ALA A 763 -34.05 -10.03 -1.13
CA ALA A 763 -33.71 -8.61 -1.18
C ALA A 763 -34.57 -7.72 -0.26
N ASN A 764 -35.70 -8.22 0.22
CA ASN A 764 -36.60 -7.56 1.17
C ASN A 764 -36.47 -8.12 2.60
N TYR A 765 -35.43 -8.91 2.84
CA TYR A 765 -35.15 -9.56 4.12
C TYR A 765 -36.20 -10.58 4.56
N LEU A 766 -36.93 -11.18 3.63
CA LEU A 766 -37.82 -12.29 3.88
C LEU A 766 -37.08 -13.62 3.75
N ARG A 767 -37.42 -14.60 4.59
CA ARG A 767 -36.82 -15.93 4.55
C ARG A 767 -37.08 -16.60 3.20
N LYS A 768 -36.02 -17.12 2.59
CA LYS A 768 -36.07 -17.92 1.37
C LYS A 768 -36.13 -19.41 1.67
N TRP A 769 -36.28 -20.22 0.62
CA TRP A 769 -36.14 -21.69 0.72
C TRP A 769 -34.74 -22.09 1.22
N ALA A 770 -33.69 -21.36 0.87
CA ALA A 770 -32.36 -21.53 1.40
C ALA A 770 -32.31 -21.49 2.94
N TYR A 771 -33.12 -20.64 3.58
CA TYR A 771 -33.28 -20.61 5.05
C TYR A 771 -33.76 -21.95 5.61
N LYS A 772 -34.79 -22.55 4.97
CA LYS A 772 -35.25 -23.89 5.29
C LYS A 772 -34.12 -24.91 5.14
N GLY A 773 -33.42 -24.88 4.03
CA GLY A 773 -32.29 -25.81 3.76
C GLY A 773 -31.23 -25.76 4.86
N VAL A 774 -30.86 -24.58 5.33
CA VAL A 774 -29.93 -24.42 6.47
C VAL A 774 -30.47 -25.07 7.74
N CYS A 775 -31.72 -24.73 8.14
CA CYS A 775 -32.33 -25.23 9.38
C CYS A 775 -32.50 -26.75 9.35
N ASP A 776 -33.01 -27.29 8.26
CA ASP A 776 -33.20 -28.73 8.06
C ASP A 776 -31.85 -29.49 8.06
N GLY A 777 -30.82 -28.93 7.41
CA GLY A 777 -29.48 -29.51 7.43
C GLY A 777 -28.83 -29.54 8.81
N ILE A 778 -29.06 -28.49 9.62
CA ILE A 778 -28.63 -28.46 11.04
C ILE A 778 -29.40 -29.51 11.84
N ALA A 779 -30.70 -29.57 11.70
CA ALA A 779 -31.54 -30.52 12.41
C ALA A 779 -31.32 -31.97 11.97
N GLY A 780 -30.97 -32.20 10.69
CA GLY A 780 -30.91 -33.54 10.11
C GLY A 780 -32.27 -34.13 9.79
N GLU A 781 -33.32 -33.33 9.77
CA GLU A 781 -34.70 -33.69 9.47
C GLU A 781 -35.42 -32.59 8.68
N ASP A 782 -36.53 -32.94 8.00
CA ASP A 782 -37.37 -31.94 7.30
C ASP A 782 -38.33 -31.27 8.33
N LEU A 783 -37.90 -30.13 8.85
CA LEU A 783 -38.70 -29.34 9.80
C LEU A 783 -39.96 -28.75 9.12
N GLY A 784 -39.98 -28.57 7.82
CA GLY A 784 -41.14 -28.06 7.08
C GLY A 784 -42.33 -29.01 7.17
N LEU A 785 -42.10 -30.32 7.28
CA LEU A 785 -43.16 -31.27 7.52
C LEU A 785 -43.88 -31.07 8.90
N LYS A 786 -43.15 -30.52 9.87
CA LYS A 786 -43.71 -30.18 11.16
C LYS A 786 -44.60 -28.93 11.11
N TYR A 787 -44.29 -28.00 10.21
CA TYR A 787 -44.96 -26.71 10.13
C TYR A 787 -46.01 -26.61 9.05
N GLY A 788 -45.86 -27.29 7.91
CA GLY A 788 -46.72 -27.17 6.74
C GLY A 788 -47.52 -28.42 6.37
N GLY A 789 -47.26 -29.56 7.00
CA GLY A 789 -47.88 -30.84 6.65
C GLY A 789 -47.68 -31.21 5.16
N ASP A 790 -48.66 -31.93 4.59
CA ASP A 790 -48.62 -32.35 3.18
C ASP A 790 -48.88 -31.24 2.16
N ASP A 791 -49.40 -30.09 2.56
CA ASP A 791 -49.70 -28.96 1.67
C ASP A 791 -48.45 -28.37 1.02
N TYR A 792 -47.37 -28.32 1.72
CA TYR A 792 -46.07 -27.91 1.26
C TYR A 792 -45.48 -28.86 0.20
N ARG A 793 -45.65 -30.19 0.38
CA ARG A 793 -45.24 -31.17 -0.65
C ARG A 793 -46.16 -31.12 -1.87
N ALA A 794 -47.46 -31.02 -1.65
CA ALA A 794 -48.44 -30.91 -2.73
C ALA A 794 -48.24 -29.72 -3.63
N TYR A 795 -47.66 -28.63 -3.14
CA TYR A 795 -47.28 -27.49 -3.93
C TYR A 795 -46.16 -27.85 -4.93
N TYR A 796 -45.12 -28.57 -4.49
CA TYR A 796 -44.05 -29.02 -5.37
C TYR A 796 -44.47 -30.05 -6.40
N GLU A 797 -45.27 -31.00 -6.00
CA GLU A 797 -45.77 -32.06 -6.89
C GLU A 797 -46.67 -31.46 -7.97
N LYS A 798 -47.43 -30.42 -7.68
CA LYS A 798 -48.20 -29.65 -8.68
C LYS A 798 -47.35 -28.91 -9.69
N GLN A 799 -46.28 -28.33 -9.28
CA GLN A 799 -45.33 -27.62 -10.18
C GLN A 799 -44.68 -28.61 -11.16
N ASN A 800 -44.29 -29.80 -10.69
CA ASN A 800 -43.71 -30.88 -11.54
C ASN A 800 -44.66 -31.43 -12.57
N VAL A 801 -45.98 -31.52 -12.29
CA VAL A 801 -46.97 -31.99 -13.25
C VAL A 801 -47.30 -30.97 -14.33
N SER A 802 -47.17 -29.65 -14.05
CA SER A 802 -47.40 -28.63 -15.06
C SER A 802 -46.30 -28.51 -16.11
N SER A 803 -45.05 -28.89 -15.80
CA SER A 803 -43.95 -28.89 -16.76
C SER A 803 -43.94 -30.10 -17.71
N THR A 804 -44.62 -31.18 -17.34
CA THR A 804 -44.74 -32.39 -18.20
C THR A 804 -45.93 -32.36 -19.14
N VAL A 805 -46.84 -31.39 -19.05
CA VAL A 805 -48.07 -31.31 -19.93
C VAL A 805 -47.91 -30.27 -21.06
N SER A 806 -46.78 -29.57 -21.18
CA SER A 806 -46.51 -28.63 -22.26
C SER A 806 -45.43 -29.08 -23.24
N GLN A 807 -45.40 -30.40 -23.58
CA GLN A 807 -44.70 -30.91 -24.77
C GLN A 807 -45.71 -31.27 -25.85
#